data_04139428296f5296c7345231630518d3
#
_entry.id   04139428296f5296c7345231630518d3
#
_cell.length_a   1.000
_cell.length_b   1.000
_cell.length_c   1.000
_cell.angle_alpha   90.00
_cell.angle_beta   90.00
_cell.angle_gamma   90.00
#
_symmetry.space_group_name_H-M   'P 1'
#
loop_
_entity.id
_entity.type
_entity.pdbx_description
1 polymer ?
#
loop_
_entity_poly.entity_id
_entity_poly.type
_entity_poly.pdbx_seq_one_letter_code
_entity_poly.pdbx_strand_id
1 'polypeptide(L)'
;VGEERLRYEQALQRGHAALWQKQWAAAIAAYREALTVAPEEPEALTGLGLACMEAGRYEEALEAFRQLERLRPEDPAPVWRLAEVHQRAGRAAEAAAHYHRAGRMFADRGELRRAIQAWAQAVRLDPGRIETLEALARAYRQLDQREAAIRVDLALARAWIQQGDLQRALEAIDAALALDPDHPQALQARDWLRVQLARRTGTGPLPRPTSRAESAEAEQARAEALWMLAPEEAEAPADPIRRALSQALRELADLVFSEEPGSFSESEWFRIHALLGRAVDAHAQGQLREALAFYEQVRAAGLEHPALPFAIGAALAELRRCEEAASYLRRATDVPTYAFAGLLLLARCEERQGAAASAALRYLEALESLDQELAREESQEVLRERYRFLRSWLPRHPDRQAALLEGARQILESPTWEDRILWIRQALDQWTAGTPFRLTLADALLSPQGERVLLDLGQTYTWAQLGLFYSALEEALRILAGAPFAPLTHLILGQLLVWSRHIPAAANKFRILGAYFLHLEDPYMALAAFEQVTRLAPMDLAALERLLQLAQTLGDAPRALQAFCGLVDAHMQMADLEQAERIGREGLAWASRHGLPGSTLSPLLRRLVEIAVQRLDWNGAIEHLERLRALAPEDLEARWGLVEAYLRANRKDAAVQELQQLVERARAAGRLAEAARNLEELILLFPEEPALRQQAAQLYLELEQPGAAVAHLERMGEQYLQAGRLSEAQAVYRSLMRLNPAQAERYRALLSSSG
;
A
#
# COMPACT_ATOMS: atom_id res chain seq x y z
N VAL A 1 -12.17 -7.81 -45.34
CA VAL A 1 -11.49 -7.29 -44.12
C VAL A 1 -12.50 -7.08 -42.99
N GLY A 2 -13.67 -6.46 -43.22
CA GLY A 2 -14.66 -6.24 -42.15
C GLY A 2 -15.37 -7.52 -41.69
N GLU A 3 -15.67 -8.43 -42.61
CA GLU A 3 -16.38 -9.67 -42.32
C GLU A 3 -15.49 -10.73 -41.64
N GLU A 4 -14.22 -10.76 -42.00
CA GLU A 4 -13.21 -11.63 -41.37
C GLU A 4 -12.95 -11.19 -39.94
N ARG A 5 -12.83 -9.87 -39.72
CA ARG A 5 -12.65 -9.32 -38.38
C ARG A 5 -13.83 -9.62 -37.47
N LEU A 6 -15.07 -9.48 -37.97
CA LEU A 6 -16.28 -9.83 -37.23
C LEU A 6 -16.32 -11.33 -36.88
N ARG A 7 -15.92 -12.21 -37.81
CA ARG A 7 -15.81 -13.66 -37.57
C ARG A 7 -14.75 -13.98 -36.50
N TYR A 8 -13.61 -13.32 -36.57
CA TYR A 8 -12.59 -13.44 -35.54
C TYR A 8 -13.11 -13.04 -34.16
N GLU A 9 -13.72 -11.85 -34.04
CA GLU A 9 -14.27 -11.34 -32.78
C GLU A 9 -15.36 -12.26 -32.21
N GLN A 10 -16.25 -12.77 -33.05
CA GLN A 10 -17.28 -13.74 -32.64
C GLN A 10 -16.70 -15.06 -32.16
N ALA A 11 -15.69 -15.60 -32.86
CA ALA A 11 -15.02 -16.83 -32.48
C ALA A 11 -14.26 -16.63 -31.16
N LEU A 12 -13.57 -15.51 -31.01
CA LEU A 12 -12.86 -15.15 -29.78
C LEU A 12 -13.81 -15.04 -28.57
N GLN A 13 -14.96 -14.33 -28.73
CA GLN A 13 -15.98 -14.23 -27.68
C GLN A 13 -16.55 -15.60 -27.29
N ARG A 14 -16.82 -16.48 -28.27
CA ARG A 14 -17.25 -17.86 -27.99
C ARG A 14 -16.18 -18.63 -27.22
N GLY A 15 -14.92 -18.46 -27.61
CA GLY A 15 -13.76 -19.07 -26.93
C GLY A 15 -13.68 -18.62 -25.45
N HIS A 16 -13.79 -17.32 -25.22
CA HIS A 16 -13.82 -16.77 -23.87
C HIS A 16 -15.02 -17.29 -23.06
N ALA A 17 -16.23 -17.28 -23.62
CA ALA A 17 -17.41 -17.78 -22.95
C ALA A 17 -17.30 -19.28 -22.60
N ALA A 18 -16.77 -20.11 -23.51
CA ALA A 18 -16.56 -21.52 -23.28
C ALA A 18 -15.45 -21.82 -22.27
N LEU A 19 -14.33 -21.06 -22.31
CA LEU A 19 -13.26 -21.13 -21.33
C LEU A 19 -13.80 -20.83 -19.93
N TRP A 20 -14.63 -19.81 -19.84
CA TRP A 20 -15.35 -19.40 -18.67
C TRP A 20 -16.22 -20.50 -18.05
N GLN A 21 -17.01 -21.15 -18.91
CA GLN A 21 -17.90 -22.25 -18.50
C GLN A 21 -17.15 -23.55 -18.21
N LYS A 22 -15.80 -23.52 -18.22
CA LYS A 22 -14.92 -24.71 -18.11
C LYS A 22 -15.22 -25.76 -19.19
N GLN A 23 -15.81 -25.35 -20.29
CA GLN A 23 -16.06 -26.19 -21.47
C GLN A 23 -14.79 -26.18 -22.35
N TRP A 24 -13.74 -26.80 -21.83
CA TRP A 24 -12.41 -26.72 -22.43
C TRP A 24 -12.37 -27.12 -23.89
N ALA A 25 -13.12 -28.20 -24.27
CA ALA A 25 -13.19 -28.65 -25.63
C ALA A 25 -13.85 -27.64 -26.58
N ALA A 26 -14.91 -26.95 -26.13
CA ALA A 26 -15.59 -25.89 -26.86
C ALA A 26 -14.72 -24.65 -26.98
N ALA A 27 -14.02 -24.28 -25.91
CA ALA A 27 -13.07 -23.17 -25.89
C ALA A 27 -11.92 -23.41 -26.90
N ILE A 28 -11.31 -24.57 -26.88
CA ILE A 28 -10.24 -24.96 -27.82
C ILE A 28 -10.74 -24.88 -29.27
N ALA A 29 -11.94 -25.37 -29.56
CA ALA A 29 -12.52 -25.32 -30.92
C ALA A 29 -12.73 -23.85 -31.36
N ALA A 30 -13.29 -22.99 -30.50
CA ALA A 30 -13.55 -21.59 -30.81
C ALA A 30 -12.26 -20.80 -31.01
N TYR A 31 -11.23 -20.99 -30.16
CA TYR A 31 -9.94 -20.31 -30.34
C TYR A 31 -9.20 -20.79 -31.60
N ARG A 32 -9.30 -22.07 -31.95
CA ARG A 32 -8.77 -22.57 -33.23
C ARG A 32 -9.49 -21.94 -34.41
N GLU A 33 -10.80 -21.79 -34.35
CA GLU A 33 -11.56 -21.08 -35.39
C GLU A 33 -11.09 -19.63 -35.50
N ALA A 34 -10.89 -18.93 -34.40
CA ALA A 34 -10.34 -17.56 -34.39
C ALA A 34 -8.95 -17.52 -35.06
N LEU A 35 -8.09 -18.48 -34.76
CA LEU A 35 -6.74 -18.59 -35.34
C LEU A 35 -6.72 -19.03 -36.80
N THR A 36 -7.81 -19.60 -37.34
CA THR A 36 -7.92 -19.82 -38.81
C THR A 36 -8.12 -18.51 -39.56
N VAL A 37 -8.74 -17.52 -38.92
CA VAL A 37 -8.96 -16.18 -39.48
C VAL A 37 -7.74 -15.28 -39.26
N ALA A 38 -7.18 -15.32 -38.06
CA ALA A 38 -6.04 -14.50 -37.68
C ALA A 38 -4.97 -15.39 -36.94
N PRO A 39 -4.06 -16.03 -37.66
CA PRO A 39 -3.14 -17.06 -37.11
C PRO A 39 -2.12 -16.54 -36.10
N GLU A 40 -1.82 -15.23 -36.11
CA GLU A 40 -0.78 -14.63 -35.27
C GLU A 40 -1.33 -13.73 -34.17
N GLU A 41 -2.63 -13.81 -33.90
CA GLU A 41 -3.24 -12.97 -32.87
C GLU A 41 -2.92 -13.49 -31.45
N PRO A 42 -2.21 -12.68 -30.65
CA PRO A 42 -1.73 -13.11 -29.35
C PRO A 42 -2.83 -13.48 -28.35
N GLU A 43 -3.98 -12.84 -28.45
CA GLU A 43 -5.11 -13.07 -27.56
C GLU A 43 -5.73 -14.45 -27.77
N ALA A 44 -5.93 -14.84 -29.01
CA ALA A 44 -6.45 -16.16 -29.36
C ALA A 44 -5.45 -17.29 -29.03
N LEU A 45 -4.14 -17.05 -29.23
CA LEU A 45 -3.08 -17.97 -28.85
C LEU A 45 -3.00 -18.16 -27.33
N THR A 46 -3.13 -17.07 -26.58
CA THR A 46 -3.15 -17.12 -25.10
C THR A 46 -4.35 -17.91 -24.61
N GLY A 47 -5.55 -17.63 -25.16
CA GLY A 47 -6.77 -18.35 -24.82
C GLY A 47 -6.70 -19.83 -25.16
N LEU A 48 -6.16 -20.18 -26.33
CA LEU A 48 -5.94 -21.57 -26.74
C LEU A 48 -4.98 -22.29 -25.79
N GLY A 49 -3.83 -21.66 -25.47
CA GLY A 49 -2.83 -22.23 -24.58
C GLY A 49 -3.41 -22.51 -23.19
N LEU A 50 -4.17 -21.56 -22.63
CA LEU A 50 -4.84 -21.71 -21.33
C LEU A 50 -5.90 -22.81 -21.37
N ALA A 51 -6.77 -22.83 -22.39
CA ALA A 51 -7.81 -23.86 -22.54
C ALA A 51 -7.20 -25.26 -22.68
N CYS A 52 -6.11 -25.41 -23.44
CA CYS A 52 -5.38 -26.66 -23.58
C CYS A 52 -4.72 -27.08 -22.26
N MET A 53 -4.12 -26.14 -21.53
CA MET A 53 -3.50 -26.41 -20.22
C MET A 53 -4.53 -26.92 -19.19
N GLU A 54 -5.69 -26.26 -19.09
CA GLU A 54 -6.77 -26.67 -18.18
C GLU A 54 -7.44 -27.99 -18.63
N ALA A 55 -7.44 -28.29 -19.92
CA ALA A 55 -7.91 -29.58 -20.47
C ALA A 55 -6.90 -30.73 -20.30
N GLY A 56 -5.73 -30.48 -19.73
CA GLY A 56 -4.65 -31.46 -19.63
C GLY A 56 -3.93 -31.76 -20.96
N ARG A 57 -4.19 -30.98 -22.01
CA ARG A 57 -3.58 -31.14 -23.36
C ARG A 57 -2.27 -30.34 -23.42
N TYR A 58 -1.29 -30.77 -22.62
CA TYR A 58 -0.07 -29.99 -22.36
C TYR A 58 0.77 -29.73 -23.60
N GLU A 59 0.89 -30.67 -24.52
CA GLU A 59 1.69 -30.49 -25.75
C GLU A 59 1.12 -29.38 -26.64
N GLU A 60 -0.21 -29.30 -26.74
CA GLU A 60 -0.88 -28.25 -27.51
C GLU A 60 -0.78 -26.89 -26.84
N ALA A 61 -0.86 -26.86 -25.51
CA ALA A 61 -0.63 -25.65 -24.72
C ALA A 61 0.80 -25.14 -24.95
N LEU A 62 1.80 -26.03 -24.92
CA LEU A 62 3.20 -25.69 -25.21
C LEU A 62 3.39 -25.10 -26.61
N GLU A 63 2.72 -25.65 -27.61
CA GLU A 63 2.82 -25.16 -28.99
C GLU A 63 2.22 -23.73 -29.10
N ALA A 64 1.05 -23.49 -28.51
CA ALA A 64 0.42 -22.20 -28.53
C ALA A 64 1.29 -21.13 -27.80
N PHE A 65 1.86 -21.45 -26.63
CA PHE A 65 2.73 -20.52 -25.93
C PHE A 65 4.11 -20.35 -26.57
N ARG A 66 4.66 -21.34 -27.25
CA ARG A 66 5.86 -21.18 -28.06
C ARG A 66 5.64 -20.29 -29.28
N GLN A 67 4.47 -20.38 -29.91
CA GLN A 67 4.11 -19.47 -30.99
C GLN A 67 3.96 -18.04 -30.47
N LEU A 68 3.35 -17.85 -29.31
CA LEU A 68 3.24 -16.54 -28.64
C LEU A 68 4.63 -15.96 -28.27
N GLU A 69 5.56 -16.81 -27.81
CA GLU A 69 6.93 -16.42 -27.52
C GLU A 69 7.66 -15.95 -28.77
N ARG A 70 7.48 -16.61 -29.91
CA ARG A 70 8.07 -16.18 -31.20
C ARG A 70 7.53 -14.82 -31.65
N LEU A 71 6.24 -14.53 -31.40
CA LEU A 71 5.60 -13.27 -31.74
C LEU A 71 6.02 -12.13 -30.82
N ARG A 72 6.33 -12.44 -29.56
CA ARG A 72 6.72 -11.49 -28.54
C ARG A 72 7.95 -11.94 -27.76
N PRO A 73 9.14 -11.96 -28.41
CA PRO A 73 10.36 -12.53 -27.84
C PRO A 73 10.85 -11.78 -26.58
N GLU A 74 10.50 -10.51 -26.46
CA GLU A 74 10.86 -9.67 -25.30
C GLU A 74 9.86 -9.81 -24.13
N ASP A 75 8.73 -10.51 -24.33
CA ASP A 75 7.71 -10.64 -23.28
C ASP A 75 7.98 -11.86 -22.38
N PRO A 76 8.19 -11.70 -21.08
CA PRO A 76 8.40 -12.83 -20.17
C PRO A 76 7.14 -13.68 -19.94
N ALA A 77 5.93 -13.15 -20.22
CA ALA A 77 4.69 -13.84 -19.92
C ALA A 77 4.53 -15.20 -20.66
N PRO A 78 4.79 -15.34 -21.96
CA PRO A 78 4.76 -16.64 -22.62
C PRO A 78 5.74 -17.64 -22.02
N VAL A 79 6.94 -17.19 -21.65
CA VAL A 79 7.98 -18.04 -21.05
C VAL A 79 7.55 -18.53 -19.67
N TRP A 80 6.92 -17.67 -18.88
CA TRP A 80 6.30 -18.04 -17.61
C TRP A 80 5.21 -19.11 -17.81
N ARG A 81 4.34 -18.94 -18.81
CA ARG A 81 3.28 -19.92 -19.12
C ARG A 81 3.84 -21.27 -19.56
N LEU A 82 4.92 -21.27 -20.35
CA LEU A 82 5.62 -22.50 -20.68
C LEU A 82 6.12 -23.22 -19.41
N ALA A 83 6.66 -22.49 -18.46
CA ALA A 83 7.05 -23.05 -17.16
C ALA A 83 5.87 -23.69 -16.41
N GLU A 84 4.72 -23.00 -16.34
CA GLU A 84 3.51 -23.53 -15.70
C GLU A 84 2.99 -24.80 -16.38
N VAL A 85 2.99 -24.85 -17.72
CA VAL A 85 2.56 -26.05 -18.44
C VAL A 85 3.51 -27.22 -18.14
N HIS A 86 4.84 -27.00 -18.17
CA HIS A 86 5.81 -28.02 -17.81
C HIS A 86 5.65 -28.51 -16.38
N GLN A 87 5.39 -27.57 -15.43
CA GLN A 87 5.16 -27.90 -14.03
C GLN A 87 3.91 -28.78 -13.86
N ARG A 88 2.79 -28.45 -14.51
CA ARG A 88 1.56 -29.25 -14.46
C ARG A 88 1.71 -30.60 -15.18
N ALA A 89 2.56 -30.66 -16.18
CA ALA A 89 2.91 -31.91 -16.87
C ALA A 89 3.88 -32.80 -16.08
N GLY A 90 4.30 -32.40 -14.85
CA GLY A 90 5.25 -33.15 -14.04
C GLY A 90 6.71 -33.04 -14.48
N ARG A 91 7.03 -32.13 -15.38
CA ARG A 91 8.39 -31.94 -15.95
C ARG A 91 9.13 -30.87 -15.17
N ALA A 92 9.57 -31.19 -13.94
CA ALA A 92 10.13 -30.22 -13.00
C ALA A 92 11.40 -29.51 -13.51
N ALA A 93 12.29 -30.23 -14.18
CA ALA A 93 13.55 -29.68 -14.70
C ALA A 93 13.32 -28.66 -15.82
N GLU A 94 12.42 -28.95 -16.75
CA GLU A 94 12.03 -28.05 -17.84
C GLU A 94 11.29 -26.82 -17.29
N ALA A 95 10.38 -27.02 -16.33
CA ALA A 95 9.68 -25.94 -15.66
C ALA A 95 10.66 -24.99 -14.97
N ALA A 96 11.63 -25.52 -14.20
CA ALA A 96 12.65 -24.73 -13.54
C ALA A 96 13.50 -23.93 -14.55
N ALA A 97 13.84 -24.52 -15.69
CA ALA A 97 14.59 -23.84 -16.76
C ALA A 97 13.79 -22.65 -17.33
N HIS A 98 12.50 -22.84 -17.60
CA HIS A 98 11.64 -21.77 -18.12
C HIS A 98 11.38 -20.69 -17.07
N TYR A 99 11.16 -21.03 -15.78
CA TYR A 99 11.05 -20.05 -14.70
C TYR A 99 12.35 -19.26 -14.52
N HIS A 100 13.52 -19.90 -14.61
CA HIS A 100 14.79 -19.20 -14.57
C HIS A 100 14.91 -18.17 -15.71
N ARG A 101 14.56 -18.57 -16.93
CA ARG A 101 14.59 -17.69 -18.09
C ARG A 101 13.61 -16.53 -17.97
N ALA A 102 12.38 -16.78 -17.52
CA ALA A 102 11.39 -15.73 -17.27
C ALA A 102 11.91 -14.74 -16.22
N GLY A 103 12.54 -15.23 -15.15
CA GLY A 103 13.17 -14.39 -14.12
C GLY A 103 14.25 -13.47 -14.68
N ARG A 104 15.11 -13.95 -15.58
CA ARG A 104 16.10 -13.12 -16.28
C ARG A 104 15.43 -12.03 -17.11
N MET A 105 14.40 -12.37 -17.89
CA MET A 105 13.68 -11.40 -18.71
C MET A 105 12.99 -10.32 -17.86
N PHE A 106 12.44 -10.67 -16.70
CA PHE A 106 11.90 -9.70 -15.75
C PHE A 106 13.00 -8.80 -15.17
N ALA A 107 14.16 -9.37 -14.83
CA ALA A 107 15.29 -8.59 -14.31
C ALA A 107 15.84 -7.61 -15.37
N ASP A 108 15.95 -8.01 -16.63
CA ASP A 108 16.40 -7.17 -17.75
C ASP A 108 15.45 -5.97 -17.96
N ARG A 109 14.18 -6.10 -17.60
CA ARG A 109 13.18 -5.01 -17.59
C ARG A 109 13.17 -4.18 -16.31
N GLY A 110 14.01 -4.49 -15.33
CA GLY A 110 14.02 -3.83 -14.04
C GLY A 110 12.91 -4.28 -13.08
N GLU A 111 12.14 -5.31 -13.42
CA GLU A 111 11.04 -5.86 -12.62
C GLU A 111 11.57 -6.88 -11.59
N LEU A 112 12.51 -6.45 -10.71
CA LEU A 112 13.24 -7.35 -9.81
C LEU A 112 12.35 -8.21 -8.91
N ARG A 113 11.22 -7.68 -8.43
CA ARG A 113 10.30 -8.45 -7.59
C ARG A 113 9.70 -9.64 -8.33
N ARG A 114 9.33 -9.45 -9.61
CA ARG A 114 8.83 -10.55 -10.47
C ARG A 114 9.94 -11.52 -10.82
N ALA A 115 11.14 -11.02 -11.05
CA ALA A 115 12.31 -11.87 -11.27
C ALA A 115 12.54 -12.79 -10.07
N ILE A 116 12.49 -12.28 -8.85
CA ILE A 116 12.61 -13.06 -7.61
C ILE A 116 11.50 -14.12 -7.53
N GLN A 117 10.24 -13.77 -7.84
CA GLN A 117 9.16 -14.76 -7.86
C GLN A 117 9.41 -15.89 -8.83
N ALA A 118 9.88 -15.58 -10.06
CA ALA A 118 10.21 -16.59 -11.05
C ALA A 118 11.36 -17.49 -10.59
N TRP A 119 12.45 -16.91 -10.08
CA TRP A 119 13.60 -17.67 -9.60
C TRP A 119 13.29 -18.49 -8.36
N ALA A 120 12.45 -18.00 -7.45
CA ALA A 120 11.97 -18.76 -6.29
C ALA A 120 11.18 -20.01 -6.73
N GLN A 121 10.32 -19.90 -7.77
CA GLN A 121 9.65 -21.07 -8.35
C GLN A 121 10.65 -22.05 -8.96
N ALA A 122 11.66 -21.53 -9.67
CA ALA A 122 12.70 -22.37 -10.26
C ALA A 122 13.50 -23.13 -9.19
N VAL A 123 13.91 -22.46 -8.09
CA VAL A 123 14.65 -23.08 -6.97
C VAL A 123 13.78 -24.12 -6.22
N ARG A 124 12.47 -23.88 -6.10
CA ARG A 124 11.55 -24.84 -5.48
C ARG A 124 11.44 -26.13 -6.29
N LEU A 125 11.51 -26.06 -7.62
CA LEU A 125 11.45 -27.20 -8.52
C LEU A 125 12.80 -27.88 -8.72
N ASP A 126 13.88 -27.11 -8.65
CA ASP A 126 15.28 -27.57 -8.78
C ASP A 126 16.17 -26.81 -7.79
N PRO A 127 16.26 -27.28 -6.52
CA PRO A 127 17.03 -26.62 -5.46
C PRO A 127 18.55 -26.58 -5.70
N GLY A 128 19.06 -27.41 -6.57
CA GLY A 128 20.48 -27.50 -6.92
C GLY A 128 20.92 -26.59 -8.08
N ARG A 129 20.02 -25.82 -8.65
CA ARG A 129 20.31 -25.00 -9.84
C ARG A 129 21.07 -23.73 -9.46
N ILE A 130 22.41 -23.82 -9.55
CA ILE A 130 23.36 -22.80 -9.13
C ILE A 130 23.08 -21.46 -9.81
N GLU A 131 22.89 -21.42 -11.12
CA GLU A 131 22.62 -20.19 -11.89
C GLU A 131 21.40 -19.40 -11.35
N THR A 132 20.39 -20.13 -10.89
CA THR A 132 19.18 -19.51 -10.33
C THR A 132 19.43 -18.98 -8.92
N LEU A 133 20.16 -19.74 -8.10
CA LEU A 133 20.53 -19.31 -6.75
C LEU A 133 21.42 -18.06 -6.79
N GLU A 134 22.41 -18.00 -7.71
CA GLU A 134 23.24 -16.80 -7.89
C GLU A 134 22.43 -15.58 -8.34
N ALA A 135 21.48 -15.77 -9.27
CA ALA A 135 20.61 -14.69 -9.73
C ALA A 135 19.72 -14.18 -8.58
N LEU A 136 19.15 -15.09 -7.80
CA LEU A 136 18.26 -14.80 -6.67
C LEU A 136 19.03 -14.09 -5.53
N ALA A 137 20.24 -14.56 -5.19
CA ALA A 137 21.09 -13.91 -4.18
C ALA A 137 21.44 -12.46 -4.58
N ARG A 138 21.80 -12.24 -5.85
CA ARG A 138 22.06 -10.88 -6.37
C ARG A 138 20.83 -9.98 -6.29
N ALA A 139 19.66 -10.49 -6.64
CA ALA A 139 18.41 -9.73 -6.61
C ALA A 139 18.01 -9.35 -5.17
N TYR A 140 18.13 -10.25 -4.20
CA TYR A 140 17.87 -9.94 -2.80
C TYR A 140 18.82 -8.89 -2.23
N ARG A 141 20.13 -8.96 -2.61
CA ARG A 141 21.10 -7.91 -2.22
C ARG A 141 20.75 -6.55 -2.82
N GLN A 142 20.29 -6.49 -4.08
CA GLN A 142 19.86 -5.24 -4.72
C GLN A 142 18.63 -4.62 -4.04
N LEU A 143 17.78 -5.44 -3.42
CA LEU A 143 16.61 -4.98 -2.67
C LEU A 143 16.89 -4.79 -1.16
N ASP A 144 18.16 -4.91 -0.72
CA ASP A 144 18.60 -4.86 0.68
C ASP A 144 17.87 -5.87 1.61
N GLN A 145 17.42 -6.99 1.05
CA GLN A 145 16.78 -8.08 1.80
C GLN A 145 17.84 -9.05 2.33
N ARG A 146 18.56 -8.63 3.38
CA ARG A 146 19.75 -9.30 3.90
C ARG A 146 19.52 -10.74 4.31
N GLU A 147 18.50 -11.02 5.12
CA GLU A 147 18.20 -12.38 5.58
C GLU A 147 17.89 -13.34 4.44
N ALA A 148 17.10 -12.88 3.45
CA ALA A 148 16.80 -13.68 2.27
C ALA A 148 18.05 -13.95 1.44
N ALA A 149 18.94 -12.97 1.31
CA ALA A 149 20.21 -13.14 0.60
C ALA A 149 21.10 -14.16 1.30
N ILE A 150 21.23 -14.10 2.65
CA ILE A 150 22.01 -15.06 3.45
C ILE A 150 21.47 -16.49 3.26
N ARG A 151 20.15 -16.71 3.37
CA ARG A 151 19.55 -18.03 3.14
C ARG A 151 19.86 -18.60 1.75
N VAL A 152 19.83 -17.75 0.74
CA VAL A 152 20.17 -18.19 -0.64
C VAL A 152 21.65 -18.45 -0.80
N ASP A 153 22.53 -17.67 -0.17
CA ASP A 153 23.97 -17.90 -0.19
C ASP A 153 24.34 -19.22 0.51
N LEU A 154 23.70 -19.55 1.63
CA LEU A 154 23.85 -20.86 2.28
C LEU A 154 23.36 -22.01 1.39
N ALA A 155 22.24 -21.84 0.67
CA ALA A 155 21.76 -22.81 -0.30
C ALA A 155 22.71 -22.96 -1.49
N LEU A 156 23.30 -21.85 -1.95
CA LEU A 156 24.31 -21.84 -3.01
C LEU A 156 25.58 -22.57 -2.58
N ALA A 157 26.06 -22.32 -1.35
CA ALA A 157 27.21 -23.05 -0.80
C ALA A 157 26.95 -24.56 -0.75
N ARG A 158 25.73 -24.97 -0.35
CA ARG A 158 25.32 -26.38 -0.36
C ARG A 158 25.36 -26.99 -1.76
N ALA A 159 24.82 -26.29 -2.76
CA ALA A 159 24.83 -26.74 -4.14
C ALA A 159 26.27 -26.93 -4.67
N TRP A 160 27.18 -26.00 -4.33
CA TRP A 160 28.59 -26.12 -4.69
C TRP A 160 29.30 -27.29 -3.97
N ILE A 161 28.98 -27.55 -2.70
CA ILE A 161 29.48 -28.73 -1.97
C ILE A 161 29.00 -30.01 -2.64
N GLN A 162 27.73 -30.06 -3.07
CA GLN A 162 27.19 -31.22 -3.80
C GLN A 162 27.93 -31.49 -5.12
N GLN A 163 28.38 -30.44 -5.80
CA GLN A 163 29.19 -30.54 -6.99
C GLN A 163 30.67 -30.78 -6.71
N GLY A 164 31.11 -30.70 -5.45
CA GLY A 164 32.50 -30.93 -5.03
C GLY A 164 33.41 -29.71 -5.15
N ASP A 165 32.88 -28.54 -5.49
CA ASP A 165 33.63 -27.29 -5.57
C ASP A 165 33.59 -26.55 -4.24
N LEU A 166 34.53 -26.94 -3.33
CA LEU A 166 34.63 -26.39 -1.98
C LEU A 166 35.07 -24.91 -1.98
N GLN A 167 35.82 -24.50 -3.02
CA GLN A 167 36.30 -23.13 -3.12
C GLN A 167 35.13 -22.15 -3.34
N ARG A 168 34.27 -22.44 -4.31
CA ARG A 168 33.08 -21.64 -4.58
C ARG A 168 32.05 -21.72 -3.45
N ALA A 169 31.98 -22.85 -2.77
CA ALA A 169 31.17 -22.98 -1.56
C ALA A 169 31.65 -22.00 -0.47
N LEU A 170 32.98 -21.88 -0.27
CA LEU A 170 33.55 -20.93 0.68
C LEU A 170 33.27 -19.47 0.29
N GLU A 171 33.34 -19.13 -1.01
CA GLU A 171 33.01 -17.81 -1.51
C GLU A 171 31.55 -17.45 -1.24
N ALA A 172 30.63 -18.38 -1.38
CA ALA A 172 29.21 -18.18 -1.06
C ALA A 172 28.98 -17.97 0.45
N ILE A 173 29.68 -18.73 1.29
CA ILE A 173 29.64 -18.54 2.76
C ILE A 173 30.22 -17.19 3.16
N ASP A 174 31.37 -16.78 2.59
CA ASP A 174 31.98 -15.48 2.88
C ASP A 174 31.06 -14.33 2.41
N ALA A 175 30.29 -14.52 1.34
CA ALA A 175 29.26 -13.56 0.90
C ALA A 175 28.09 -13.44 1.91
N ALA A 176 27.67 -14.55 2.52
CA ALA A 176 26.68 -14.54 3.60
C ALA A 176 27.21 -13.81 4.84
N LEU A 177 28.47 -14.10 5.26
CA LEU A 177 29.12 -13.45 6.40
C LEU A 177 29.42 -11.96 6.18
N ALA A 178 29.53 -11.52 4.93
CA ALA A 178 29.62 -10.09 4.61
C ALA A 178 28.32 -9.33 4.92
N LEU A 179 27.19 -10.01 4.93
CA LEU A 179 25.88 -9.44 5.27
C LEU A 179 25.57 -9.54 6.77
N ASP A 180 25.99 -10.65 7.40
CA ASP A 180 25.88 -10.90 8.83
C ASP A 180 27.15 -11.62 9.31
N PRO A 181 28.12 -10.88 9.90
CA PRO A 181 29.40 -11.43 10.37
C PRO A 181 29.29 -12.47 11.49
N ASP A 182 28.20 -12.43 12.26
CA ASP A 182 27.99 -13.28 13.43
C ASP A 182 27.03 -14.46 13.14
N HIS A 183 26.67 -14.68 11.88
CA HIS A 183 25.72 -15.73 11.51
C HIS A 183 26.26 -17.13 11.84
N PRO A 184 25.63 -17.86 12.79
CA PRO A 184 26.24 -19.04 13.40
C PRO A 184 26.49 -20.18 12.40
N GLN A 185 25.54 -20.50 11.54
CA GLN A 185 25.69 -21.55 10.53
C GLN A 185 26.77 -21.23 9.50
N ALA A 186 26.85 -19.96 9.08
CA ALA A 186 27.86 -19.53 8.11
C ALA A 186 29.27 -19.61 8.71
N LEU A 187 29.45 -19.24 9.99
CA LEU A 187 30.74 -19.36 10.69
C LEU A 187 31.20 -20.81 10.80
N GLN A 188 30.33 -21.72 11.24
CA GLN A 188 30.60 -23.15 11.32
C GLN A 188 30.98 -23.76 9.95
N ALA A 189 30.19 -23.43 8.93
CA ALA A 189 30.43 -23.91 7.58
C ALA A 189 31.74 -23.38 7.00
N ARG A 190 32.08 -22.12 7.26
CA ARG A 190 33.38 -21.54 6.85
C ARG A 190 34.57 -22.27 7.46
N ASP A 191 34.54 -22.49 8.76
CA ASP A 191 35.63 -23.14 9.47
C ASP A 191 35.80 -24.58 8.99
N TRP A 192 34.71 -25.30 8.79
CA TRP A 192 34.70 -26.62 8.20
C TRP A 192 35.30 -26.63 6.77
N LEU A 193 34.83 -25.75 5.88
CA LEU A 193 35.30 -25.63 4.50
C LEU A 193 36.82 -25.34 4.44
N ARG A 194 37.31 -24.46 5.31
CA ARG A 194 38.75 -24.13 5.40
C ARG A 194 39.58 -25.34 5.80
N VAL A 195 39.10 -26.14 6.75
CA VAL A 195 39.77 -27.38 7.14
C VAL A 195 39.82 -28.39 5.98
N GLN A 196 38.69 -28.55 5.24
CA GLN A 196 38.66 -29.47 4.10
C GLN A 196 39.53 -29.01 2.92
N LEU A 197 39.58 -27.72 2.65
CA LEU A 197 40.45 -27.14 1.63
C LEU A 197 41.94 -27.31 2.02
N ALA A 198 42.31 -27.07 3.28
CA ALA A 198 43.66 -27.29 3.76
C ALA A 198 44.10 -28.76 3.66
N ARG A 199 43.18 -29.70 3.92
CA ARG A 199 43.43 -31.15 3.69
C ARG A 199 43.69 -31.47 2.23
N ARG A 200 42.98 -30.89 1.28
CA ARG A 200 43.15 -31.11 -0.17
C ARG A 200 44.41 -30.47 -0.75
N THR A 201 44.83 -29.33 -0.22
CA THR A 201 45.99 -28.57 -0.72
C THR A 201 47.31 -29.04 -0.13
N GLY A 202 47.31 -29.98 0.82
CA GLY A 202 48.52 -30.58 1.38
C GLY A 202 49.34 -29.65 2.30
N THR A 203 48.75 -28.55 2.77
CA THR A 203 49.40 -27.55 3.63
C THR A 203 49.20 -27.78 5.14
N GLY A 204 48.60 -28.92 5.54
CA GLY A 204 48.38 -29.29 6.94
C GLY A 204 49.19 -30.53 7.35
N PRO A 205 49.59 -30.69 8.63
CA PRO A 205 50.36 -31.83 9.10
C PRO A 205 49.46 -33.03 9.41
N LEU A 206 49.21 -33.93 8.44
CA LEU A 206 48.68 -35.28 8.70
C LEU A 206 49.00 -36.28 7.57
N PRO A 207 49.12 -37.60 7.89
CA PRO A 207 49.64 -38.63 6.96
C PRO A 207 48.64 -39.01 5.84
N ARG A 208 49.17 -39.43 4.72
CA ARG A 208 48.47 -39.87 3.54
C ARG A 208 47.77 -41.21 3.79
N PRO A 209 46.47 -41.34 3.54
CA PRO A 209 45.77 -42.60 3.55
C PRO A 209 45.59 -43.19 2.14
N THR A 210 45.38 -44.50 2.08
CA THR A 210 45.31 -45.30 0.89
C THR A 210 43.86 -45.48 0.37
N SER A 211 43.68 -45.55 -0.91
CA SER A 211 42.58 -45.27 -1.83
C SER A 211 41.12 -45.80 -1.60
N ARG A 212 40.82 -46.52 -0.52
CA ARG A 212 39.41 -46.99 -0.28
C ARG A 212 38.79 -46.39 0.99
N ALA A 213 39.63 -45.93 1.93
CA ALA A 213 39.20 -45.19 3.11
C ALA A 213 38.89 -43.73 2.77
N GLU A 214 39.63 -43.15 1.81
CA GLU A 214 39.45 -41.76 1.34
C GLU A 214 38.09 -41.47 0.77
N SER A 215 37.42 -42.44 0.09
CA SER A 215 36.11 -42.25 -0.48
C SER A 215 34.99 -42.22 0.60
N ALA A 216 35.13 -43.05 1.66
CA ALA A 216 34.18 -43.14 2.73
C ALA A 216 34.30 -41.94 3.69
N GLU A 217 35.55 -41.47 4.02
CA GLU A 217 35.76 -40.26 4.82
C GLU A 217 35.37 -39.01 4.05
N ALA A 218 35.58 -38.93 2.75
CA ALA A 218 35.11 -37.81 1.92
C ALA A 218 33.58 -37.77 1.78
N GLU A 219 32.93 -38.94 1.67
CA GLU A 219 31.47 -39.04 1.68
C GLU A 219 30.89 -38.69 3.05
N GLN A 220 31.51 -39.14 4.14
CA GLN A 220 31.10 -38.82 5.49
C GLN A 220 31.31 -37.33 5.80
N ALA A 221 32.45 -36.76 5.43
CA ALA A 221 32.71 -35.33 5.56
C ALA A 221 31.78 -34.47 4.70
N ARG A 222 31.39 -34.99 3.52
CA ARG A 222 30.40 -34.35 2.64
C ARG A 222 28.98 -34.41 3.23
N ALA A 223 28.63 -35.55 3.85
CA ALA A 223 27.35 -35.70 4.57
C ALA A 223 27.28 -34.79 5.79
N GLU A 224 28.36 -34.66 6.56
CA GLU A 224 28.46 -33.72 7.70
C GLU A 224 28.33 -32.26 7.25
N ALA A 225 28.96 -31.85 6.15
CA ALA A 225 28.78 -30.51 5.59
C ALA A 225 27.38 -30.23 5.09
N LEU A 226 26.79 -31.21 4.42
CA LEU A 226 25.40 -31.12 3.95
C LEU A 226 24.42 -31.09 5.12
N TRP A 227 24.74 -31.74 6.24
CA TRP A 227 23.97 -31.68 7.47
C TRP A 227 24.13 -30.33 8.17
N MET A 228 25.35 -29.76 8.27
CA MET A 228 25.61 -28.43 8.84
C MET A 228 24.97 -27.30 8.03
N LEU A 229 24.91 -27.46 6.70
CA LEU A 229 24.25 -26.53 5.78
C LEU A 229 22.84 -26.98 5.45
N ALA A 230 22.36 -28.12 6.01
CA ALA A 230 20.95 -28.42 5.94
C ALA A 230 20.22 -27.13 6.35
N PRO A 231 19.16 -26.70 5.62
CA PRO A 231 18.27 -25.73 6.23
C PRO A 231 18.09 -26.30 7.62
N GLU A 232 18.28 -25.49 8.69
CA GLU A 232 17.60 -25.82 9.94
C GLU A 232 16.30 -26.35 9.44
N GLU A 233 16.02 -27.65 9.68
CA GLU A 233 14.80 -28.24 9.15
C GLU A 233 13.79 -27.16 9.38
N ALA A 234 13.28 -26.58 8.27
CA ALA A 234 12.21 -25.66 8.43
C ALA A 234 11.23 -26.51 9.19
N GLU A 235 11.29 -26.38 10.53
CA GLU A 235 10.39 -27.07 11.45
C GLU A 235 9.11 -26.76 10.78
N ALA A 236 8.46 -27.79 10.23
CA ALA A 236 7.26 -27.66 9.42
C ALA A 236 6.45 -26.61 10.13
N PRO A 237 6.20 -25.39 9.53
CA PRO A 237 6.06 -24.12 10.22
C PRO A 237 5.23 -24.34 11.45
N ALA A 238 5.91 -24.37 12.59
CA ALA A 238 5.35 -25.00 13.78
C ALA A 238 4.14 -24.15 14.11
N ASP A 239 3.00 -24.78 14.33
CA ASP A 239 1.81 -24.14 14.92
C ASP A 239 2.31 -23.01 15.82
N PRO A 240 1.93 -21.74 15.59
CA PRO A 240 2.50 -20.59 16.29
C PRO A 240 2.53 -20.77 17.81
N ILE A 241 1.58 -21.54 18.33
CA ILE A 241 1.51 -21.95 19.73
C ILE A 241 2.70 -22.86 20.10
N ARG A 242 3.02 -23.85 19.27
CA ARG A 242 4.15 -24.77 19.54
C ARG A 242 5.49 -24.03 19.47
N ARG A 243 5.63 -23.08 18.52
CA ARG A 243 6.84 -22.26 18.43
C ARG A 243 7.05 -21.42 19.68
N ALA A 244 6.00 -20.71 20.12
CA ALA A 244 6.04 -19.90 21.34
C ALA A 244 6.29 -20.78 22.59
N LEU A 245 5.71 -21.98 22.62
CA LEU A 245 5.95 -22.94 23.73
C LEU A 245 7.39 -23.43 23.74
N SER A 246 7.94 -23.82 22.59
CA SER A 246 9.36 -24.22 22.51
C SER A 246 10.29 -23.09 22.95
N GLN A 247 9.98 -21.85 22.57
CA GLN A 247 10.74 -20.69 23.03
C GLN A 247 10.60 -20.49 24.55
N ALA A 248 9.39 -20.55 25.09
CA ALA A 248 9.16 -20.40 26.52
C ALA A 248 9.89 -21.48 27.34
N LEU A 249 9.89 -22.74 26.86
CA LEU A 249 10.60 -23.82 27.51
C LEU A 249 12.12 -23.64 27.42
N ARG A 250 12.66 -23.11 26.31
CA ARG A 250 14.09 -22.77 26.20
C ARG A 250 14.48 -21.67 27.20
N GLU A 251 13.75 -20.57 27.22
CA GLU A 251 14.01 -19.46 28.16
C GLU A 251 13.95 -19.92 29.62
N LEU A 252 12.99 -20.80 29.96
CA LEU A 252 12.92 -21.39 31.29
C LEU A 252 14.06 -22.40 31.57
N ALA A 253 14.52 -23.14 30.55
CA ALA A 253 15.70 -24.00 30.65
C ALA A 253 16.98 -23.20 30.82
N ASP A 254 17.16 -22.10 30.11
CA ASP A 254 18.32 -21.21 30.21
C ASP A 254 18.45 -20.63 31.62
N LEU A 255 17.32 -20.34 32.29
CA LEU A 255 17.31 -19.93 33.69
C LEU A 255 17.87 -21.03 34.64
N VAL A 256 17.65 -22.32 34.33
CA VAL A 256 18.20 -23.44 35.12
C VAL A 256 19.73 -23.48 35.09
N PHE A 257 20.33 -22.93 34.03
CA PHE A 257 21.79 -22.89 33.87
C PHE A 257 22.41 -21.53 34.24
N SER A 258 21.58 -20.53 34.65
CA SER A 258 22.08 -19.22 35.04
C SER A 258 22.68 -19.25 36.46
N GLU A 259 23.88 -18.64 36.64
CA GLU A 259 24.57 -18.56 37.93
C GLU A 259 24.13 -17.37 38.80
N GLU A 260 23.28 -16.47 38.28
CA GLU A 260 22.87 -15.27 38.98
C GLU A 260 21.58 -15.49 39.82
N PRO A 261 21.68 -15.54 41.16
CA PRO A 261 20.51 -15.79 42.04
C PRO A 261 19.57 -14.59 42.14
N GLY A 262 19.85 -13.44 41.53
CA GLY A 262 19.02 -12.25 41.60
C GLY A 262 18.69 -11.81 43.03
N SER A 263 17.42 -11.80 43.40
CA SER A 263 16.93 -11.43 44.75
C SER A 263 16.78 -12.60 45.70
N PHE A 264 17.10 -13.84 45.29
CA PHE A 264 16.94 -15.05 46.10
C PHE A 264 18.23 -15.40 46.86
N SER A 265 18.10 -16.11 48.01
CA SER A 265 19.22 -16.74 48.65
C SER A 265 19.74 -17.92 47.81
N GLU A 266 21.01 -18.30 47.93
CA GLU A 266 21.60 -19.44 47.19
C GLU A 266 20.80 -20.74 47.37
N SER A 267 20.27 -21.01 48.58
CA SER A 267 19.47 -22.21 48.88
C SER A 267 18.08 -22.19 48.25
N GLU A 268 17.46 -21.02 48.21
CA GLU A 268 16.17 -20.82 47.52
C GLU A 268 16.33 -20.92 46.00
N TRP A 269 17.39 -20.31 45.49
CA TRP A 269 17.73 -20.36 44.06
C TRP A 269 17.98 -21.79 43.57
N PHE A 270 18.80 -22.55 44.32
CA PHE A 270 19.03 -23.96 44.01
C PHE A 270 17.72 -24.80 44.03
N ARG A 271 16.83 -24.54 44.98
CA ARG A 271 15.52 -25.20 45.04
C ARG A 271 14.64 -24.84 43.85
N ILE A 272 14.61 -23.54 43.44
CA ILE A 272 13.84 -23.06 42.27
C ILE A 272 14.38 -23.70 40.99
N HIS A 273 15.68 -23.78 40.82
CA HIS A 273 16.35 -24.45 39.68
C HIS A 273 15.94 -25.91 39.56
N ALA A 274 16.02 -26.66 40.68
CA ALA A 274 15.66 -28.08 40.69
C ALA A 274 14.18 -28.30 40.33
N LEU A 275 13.27 -27.43 40.79
CA LEU A 275 11.84 -27.50 40.49
C LEU A 275 11.58 -27.08 39.05
N LEU A 276 12.24 -26.00 38.53
CA LEU A 276 12.07 -25.49 37.20
C LEU A 276 12.59 -26.52 36.16
N GLY A 277 13.76 -27.13 36.40
CA GLY A 277 14.29 -28.17 35.51
C GLY A 277 13.31 -29.35 35.40
N ARG A 278 12.77 -29.83 36.51
CA ARG A 278 11.73 -30.88 36.48
C ARG A 278 10.45 -30.44 35.77
N ALA A 279 10.03 -29.19 35.93
CA ALA A 279 8.85 -28.67 35.27
C ALA A 279 9.03 -28.64 33.75
N VAL A 280 10.17 -28.15 33.25
CA VAL A 280 10.52 -28.10 31.84
C VAL A 280 10.64 -29.50 31.25
N ASP A 281 11.33 -30.42 31.93
CA ASP A 281 11.49 -31.82 31.48
C ASP A 281 10.14 -32.54 31.39
N ALA A 282 9.32 -32.42 32.43
CA ALA A 282 7.98 -33.02 32.44
C ALA A 282 7.08 -32.44 31.34
N HIS A 283 7.17 -31.13 31.08
CA HIS A 283 6.44 -30.48 29.99
C HIS A 283 6.90 -30.99 28.63
N ALA A 284 8.20 -31.06 28.40
CA ALA A 284 8.78 -31.57 27.15
C ALA A 284 8.43 -33.03 26.88
N GLN A 285 8.26 -33.84 27.94
CA GLN A 285 7.83 -35.26 27.87
C GLN A 285 6.30 -35.41 27.76
N GLY A 286 5.51 -34.33 27.75
CA GLY A 286 4.06 -34.36 27.69
C GLY A 286 3.38 -34.74 29.02
N GLN A 287 4.14 -34.81 30.13
CA GLN A 287 3.63 -35.10 31.47
C GLN A 287 3.03 -33.85 32.14
N LEU A 288 2.03 -33.26 31.47
CA LEU A 288 1.52 -31.91 31.76
C LEU A 288 1.01 -31.71 33.19
N ARG A 289 0.44 -32.77 33.82
CA ARG A 289 -0.03 -32.68 35.20
C ARG A 289 1.12 -32.55 36.21
N GLU A 290 2.22 -33.25 35.98
CA GLU A 290 3.42 -33.15 36.78
C GLU A 290 4.15 -31.82 36.57
N ALA A 291 4.25 -31.38 35.29
CA ALA A 291 4.78 -30.09 34.94
C ALA A 291 4.08 -28.93 35.67
N LEU A 292 2.72 -28.95 35.68
CA LEU A 292 1.91 -27.95 36.37
C LEU A 292 2.17 -27.94 37.89
N ALA A 293 2.28 -29.09 38.50
CA ALA A 293 2.57 -29.17 39.94
C ALA A 293 3.95 -28.57 40.29
N PHE A 294 4.94 -28.73 39.43
CA PHE A 294 6.26 -28.10 39.59
C PHE A 294 6.20 -26.62 39.29
N TYR A 295 5.53 -26.17 38.23
CA TYR A 295 5.38 -24.75 37.93
C TYR A 295 4.68 -23.99 39.07
N GLU A 296 3.65 -24.57 39.69
CA GLU A 296 2.97 -23.95 40.83
C GLU A 296 3.92 -23.78 42.03
N GLN A 297 4.82 -24.77 42.27
CA GLN A 297 5.82 -24.65 43.31
C GLN A 297 6.87 -23.61 43.01
N VAL A 298 7.31 -23.49 41.74
CA VAL A 298 8.23 -22.46 41.28
C VAL A 298 7.62 -21.05 41.45
N ARG A 299 6.36 -20.91 41.10
CA ARG A 299 5.61 -19.65 41.29
C ARG A 299 5.41 -19.31 42.78
N ALA A 300 5.08 -20.31 43.61
CA ALA A 300 4.94 -20.14 45.06
C ALA A 300 6.28 -19.75 45.71
N ALA A 301 7.41 -20.13 45.13
CA ALA A 301 8.74 -19.70 45.54
C ALA A 301 9.09 -18.29 45.10
N GLY A 302 8.21 -17.61 44.36
CA GLY A 302 8.35 -16.19 43.97
C GLY A 302 9.08 -15.92 42.66
N LEU A 303 9.35 -16.94 41.82
CA LEU A 303 9.94 -16.71 40.50
C LEU A 303 8.94 -16.01 39.58
N GLU A 304 9.30 -14.82 39.13
CA GLU A 304 8.56 -14.08 38.10
C GLU A 304 9.38 -14.07 36.81
N HIS A 305 8.90 -14.77 35.80
CA HIS A 305 9.49 -14.75 34.45
C HIS A 305 8.39 -14.73 33.41
N PRO A 306 8.53 -13.95 32.30
CA PRO A 306 7.49 -13.78 31.28
C PRO A 306 7.04 -15.08 30.61
N ALA A 307 7.93 -16.06 30.44
CA ALA A 307 7.64 -17.36 29.83
C ALA A 307 6.76 -18.26 30.73
N LEU A 308 6.80 -18.07 32.05
CA LEU A 308 6.15 -18.95 33.01
C LEU A 308 4.60 -18.91 32.89
N PRO A 309 3.92 -17.76 32.83
CA PRO A 309 2.48 -17.70 32.61
C PRO A 309 2.07 -18.36 31.29
N PHE A 310 2.85 -18.20 30.22
CA PHE A 310 2.54 -18.81 28.93
C PHE A 310 2.67 -20.34 28.98
N ALA A 311 3.76 -20.88 29.55
CA ALA A 311 3.95 -22.33 29.69
C ALA A 311 2.84 -23.00 30.55
N ILE A 312 2.48 -22.37 31.68
CA ILE A 312 1.37 -22.83 32.54
C ILE A 312 0.03 -22.77 31.76
N GLY A 313 -0.24 -21.64 31.10
CA GLY A 313 -1.47 -21.46 30.34
C GLY A 313 -1.62 -22.45 29.21
N ALA A 314 -0.54 -22.74 28.48
CA ALA A 314 -0.50 -23.76 27.43
C ALA A 314 -0.77 -25.15 27.96
N ALA A 315 -0.11 -25.56 29.05
CA ALA A 315 -0.33 -26.86 29.68
C ALA A 315 -1.78 -27.03 30.18
N LEU A 316 -2.38 -26.01 30.79
CA LEU A 316 -3.76 -26.01 31.22
C LEU A 316 -4.74 -26.10 30.04
N ALA A 317 -4.47 -25.38 28.94
CA ALA A 317 -5.30 -25.42 27.75
C ALA A 317 -5.28 -26.79 27.06
N GLU A 318 -4.15 -27.48 27.02
CA GLU A 318 -4.03 -28.84 26.52
C GLU A 318 -4.80 -29.86 27.44
N LEU A 319 -4.73 -29.66 28.76
CA LEU A 319 -5.52 -30.44 29.71
C LEU A 319 -7.02 -30.08 29.74
N ARG A 320 -7.48 -29.19 28.86
CA ARG A 320 -8.86 -28.69 28.77
C ARG A 320 -9.37 -27.95 30.02
N ARG A 321 -8.47 -27.45 30.88
CA ARG A 321 -8.76 -26.60 32.03
C ARG A 321 -8.83 -25.14 31.63
N CYS A 322 -9.72 -24.80 30.66
CA CYS A 322 -9.76 -23.53 29.96
C CYS A 322 -10.01 -22.30 30.86
N GLU A 323 -10.82 -22.44 31.93
CA GLU A 323 -11.11 -21.37 32.88
C GLU A 323 -9.83 -20.93 33.63
N GLU A 324 -9.07 -21.89 34.08
CA GLU A 324 -7.80 -21.63 34.78
C GLU A 324 -6.72 -21.13 33.80
N ALA A 325 -6.63 -21.73 32.59
CA ALA A 325 -5.73 -21.30 31.55
C ALA A 325 -5.91 -19.81 31.21
N ALA A 326 -7.15 -19.32 31.14
CA ALA A 326 -7.45 -17.94 30.74
C ALA A 326 -6.80 -16.90 31.66
N SER A 327 -6.65 -17.17 32.95
CA SER A 327 -5.98 -16.22 33.87
C SER A 327 -4.50 -16.06 33.60
N TYR A 328 -3.82 -17.16 33.23
CA TYR A 328 -2.39 -17.17 32.91
C TYR A 328 -2.15 -16.64 31.49
N LEU A 329 -2.97 -17.03 30.53
CA LEU A 329 -2.85 -16.60 29.14
C LEU A 329 -3.06 -15.08 28.98
N ARG A 330 -4.01 -14.48 29.73
CA ARG A 330 -4.16 -13.02 29.73
C ARG A 330 -2.89 -12.29 30.19
N ARG A 331 -2.18 -12.82 31.18
CA ARG A 331 -0.88 -12.26 31.59
C ARG A 331 0.20 -12.48 30.54
N ALA A 332 0.14 -13.59 29.80
CA ALA A 332 1.08 -13.86 28.72
C ALA A 332 0.86 -12.92 27.51
N THR A 333 -0.38 -12.45 27.28
CA THR A 333 -0.65 -11.48 26.19
C THR A 333 -0.07 -10.10 26.43
N ASP A 334 0.32 -9.76 27.66
CA ASP A 334 1.02 -8.51 27.96
C ASP A 334 2.50 -8.54 27.53
N VAL A 335 3.02 -9.73 27.19
CA VAL A 335 4.41 -9.92 26.75
C VAL A 335 4.45 -10.08 25.22
N PRO A 336 5.10 -9.18 24.47
CA PRO A 336 5.10 -9.20 23.01
C PRO A 336 5.44 -10.55 22.39
N THR A 337 6.45 -11.23 22.92
CA THR A 337 6.91 -12.56 22.45
C THR A 337 5.82 -13.64 22.50
N TYR A 338 4.92 -13.58 23.49
CA TYR A 338 3.89 -14.59 23.74
C TYR A 338 2.48 -14.09 23.42
N ALA A 339 2.32 -12.80 23.09
CA ALA A 339 1.01 -12.17 22.91
C ALA A 339 0.17 -12.89 21.84
N PHE A 340 0.73 -13.10 20.66
CA PHE A 340 0.03 -13.73 19.55
C PHE A 340 -0.40 -15.16 19.87
N ALA A 341 0.51 -16.02 20.33
CA ALA A 341 0.21 -17.40 20.70
C ALA A 341 -0.75 -17.49 21.90
N GLY A 342 -0.62 -16.56 22.86
CA GLY A 342 -1.53 -16.43 23.99
C GLY A 342 -2.96 -16.12 23.56
N LEU A 343 -3.14 -15.20 22.62
CA LEU A 343 -4.46 -14.87 22.04
C LEU A 343 -5.07 -16.06 21.32
N LEU A 344 -4.28 -16.82 20.54
CA LEU A 344 -4.76 -18.01 19.86
C LEU A 344 -5.20 -19.10 20.84
N LEU A 345 -4.44 -19.33 21.92
CA LEU A 345 -4.82 -20.30 22.95
C LEU A 345 -6.10 -19.87 23.70
N LEU A 346 -6.23 -18.56 23.99
CA LEU A 346 -7.46 -18.02 24.58
C LEU A 346 -8.66 -18.23 23.67
N ALA A 347 -8.51 -17.91 22.37
CA ALA A 347 -9.56 -18.13 21.38
C ALA A 347 -10.01 -19.59 21.33
N ARG A 348 -9.06 -20.54 21.24
CA ARG A 348 -9.36 -21.98 21.25
C ARG A 348 -10.02 -22.43 22.55
N CYS A 349 -9.65 -21.86 23.70
CA CYS A 349 -10.29 -22.15 24.99
C CYS A 349 -11.74 -21.63 25.02
N GLU A 350 -11.98 -20.41 24.58
CA GLU A 350 -13.30 -19.77 24.53
C GLU A 350 -14.24 -20.50 23.54
N GLU A 351 -13.72 -20.94 22.38
CA GLU A 351 -14.46 -21.79 21.44
C GLU A 351 -14.92 -23.11 22.09
N ARG A 352 -14.03 -23.81 22.81
CA ARG A 352 -14.36 -25.06 23.50
C ARG A 352 -15.41 -24.86 24.58
N GLN A 353 -15.52 -23.67 25.15
CA GLN A 353 -16.54 -23.27 26.11
C GLN A 353 -17.86 -22.83 25.46
N GLY A 354 -17.91 -22.77 24.13
CA GLY A 354 -19.07 -22.29 23.38
C GLY A 354 -19.23 -20.77 23.34
N ALA A 355 -18.20 -20.01 23.76
CA ALA A 355 -18.20 -18.56 23.81
C ALA A 355 -17.71 -17.96 22.46
N ALA A 356 -18.44 -18.23 21.38
CA ALA A 356 -18.05 -17.88 20.02
C ALA A 356 -17.74 -16.38 19.82
N ALA A 357 -18.52 -15.49 20.45
CA ALA A 357 -18.30 -14.05 20.34
C ALA A 357 -16.96 -13.61 20.97
N SER A 358 -16.62 -14.17 22.13
CA SER A 358 -15.34 -13.88 22.80
C SER A 358 -14.16 -14.45 21.98
N ALA A 359 -14.28 -15.68 21.51
CA ALA A 359 -13.27 -16.32 20.67
C ALA A 359 -12.99 -15.52 19.39
N ALA A 360 -14.05 -15.04 18.72
CA ALA A 360 -13.92 -14.19 17.53
C ALA A 360 -13.17 -12.88 17.84
N LEU A 361 -13.40 -12.29 19.03
CA LEU A 361 -12.66 -11.09 19.45
C LEU A 361 -11.17 -11.40 19.69
N ARG A 362 -10.82 -12.59 20.24
CA ARG A 362 -9.41 -12.98 20.40
C ARG A 362 -8.71 -13.20 19.08
N TYR A 363 -9.36 -13.84 18.10
CA TYR A 363 -8.81 -13.93 16.75
C TYR A 363 -8.66 -12.57 16.09
N LEU A 364 -9.61 -11.66 16.33
CA LEU A 364 -9.52 -10.29 15.82
C LEU A 364 -8.30 -9.54 16.41
N GLU A 365 -8.05 -9.70 17.71
CA GLU A 365 -6.87 -9.14 18.39
C GLU A 365 -5.55 -9.75 17.86
N ALA A 366 -5.54 -11.06 17.60
CA ALA A 366 -4.39 -11.73 17.01
C ALA A 366 -4.11 -11.26 15.58
N LEU A 367 -5.14 -11.10 14.75
CA LEU A 367 -5.00 -10.56 13.39
C LEU A 367 -4.54 -9.09 13.38
N GLU A 368 -4.99 -8.29 14.36
CA GLU A 368 -4.54 -6.92 14.52
C GLU A 368 -3.04 -6.86 14.80
N SER A 369 -2.51 -7.73 15.67
CA SER A 369 -1.07 -7.75 15.97
C SER A 369 -0.25 -8.06 14.71
N LEU A 370 -0.70 -9.01 13.88
CA LEU A 370 -0.05 -9.34 12.61
C LEU A 370 -0.15 -8.20 11.60
N ASP A 371 -1.30 -7.55 11.49
CA ASP A 371 -1.46 -6.39 10.60
C ASP A 371 -0.55 -5.22 11.01
N GLN A 372 -0.37 -5.00 12.33
CA GLN A 372 0.53 -3.95 12.81
C GLN A 372 2.01 -4.24 12.50
N GLU A 373 2.38 -5.51 12.49
CA GLU A 373 3.75 -5.94 12.14
C GLU A 373 4.00 -5.88 10.63
N LEU A 374 3.03 -6.29 9.81
CA LEU A 374 3.19 -6.45 8.37
C LEU A 374 2.84 -5.19 7.56
N ALA A 375 2.01 -4.29 8.09
CA ALA A 375 1.55 -3.12 7.38
C ALA A 375 2.62 -2.02 7.34
N ARG A 376 2.56 -1.17 6.30
CA ARG A 376 3.39 0.04 6.21
C ARG A 376 3.03 1.01 7.33
N GLU A 377 4.02 1.73 7.87
CA GLU A 377 3.84 2.71 8.96
C GLU A 377 2.71 3.70 8.69
N GLU A 378 2.60 4.20 7.46
CA GLU A 378 1.54 5.14 7.04
C GLU A 378 0.12 4.58 7.18
N SER A 379 -0.04 3.24 7.14
CA SER A 379 -1.32 2.56 7.18
C SER A 379 -1.70 2.08 8.59
N GLN A 380 -0.74 1.96 9.50
CA GLN A 380 -0.94 1.32 10.80
C GLN A 380 -2.03 1.99 11.65
N GLU A 381 -2.08 3.34 11.70
CA GLU A 381 -3.09 4.04 12.51
C GLU A 381 -4.50 3.84 11.95
N VAL A 382 -4.65 3.88 10.62
CA VAL A 382 -5.96 3.65 9.98
C VAL A 382 -6.43 2.21 10.19
N LEU A 383 -5.52 1.25 10.14
CA LEU A 383 -5.84 -0.16 10.45
C LEU A 383 -6.24 -0.33 11.92
N ARG A 384 -5.56 0.34 12.88
CA ARG A 384 -5.97 0.33 14.29
C ARG A 384 -7.38 0.87 14.51
N GLU A 385 -7.73 1.98 13.84
CA GLU A 385 -9.08 2.52 13.89
C GLU A 385 -10.11 1.53 13.34
N ARG A 386 -9.77 0.87 12.24
CA ARG A 386 -10.62 -0.17 11.66
C ARG A 386 -10.84 -1.34 12.62
N TYR A 387 -9.78 -1.86 13.25
CA TYR A 387 -9.90 -2.92 14.26
C TYR A 387 -10.68 -2.47 15.49
N ARG A 388 -10.53 -1.22 15.94
CA ARG A 388 -11.33 -0.65 17.03
C ARG A 388 -12.82 -0.67 16.70
N PHE A 389 -13.18 -0.30 15.48
CA PHE A 389 -14.56 -0.41 14.99
C PHE A 389 -15.02 -1.87 14.96
N LEU A 390 -14.25 -2.77 14.35
CA LEU A 390 -14.61 -4.19 14.23
C LEU A 390 -14.86 -4.87 15.58
N ARG A 391 -14.11 -4.52 16.62
CA ARG A 391 -14.34 -5.04 17.98
C ARG A 391 -15.72 -4.67 18.53
N SER A 392 -16.24 -3.51 18.22
CA SER A 392 -17.57 -3.06 18.64
C SER A 392 -18.70 -3.58 17.75
N TRP A 393 -18.38 -3.82 16.48
CA TRP A 393 -19.31 -4.23 15.45
C TRP A 393 -19.54 -5.74 15.42
N LEU A 394 -18.47 -6.54 15.49
CA LEU A 394 -18.47 -7.99 15.35
C LEU A 394 -19.42 -8.73 16.33
N PRO A 395 -19.52 -8.34 17.62
CA PRO A 395 -20.43 -8.99 18.58
C PRO A 395 -21.90 -8.95 18.18
N ARG A 396 -22.31 -8.00 17.33
CA ARG A 396 -23.69 -7.84 16.85
C ARG A 396 -23.99 -8.62 15.57
N HIS A 397 -22.97 -9.28 14.98
CA HIS A 397 -23.08 -9.97 13.68
C HIS A 397 -22.63 -11.45 13.77
N PRO A 398 -23.49 -12.37 14.28
CA PRO A 398 -23.12 -13.77 14.52
C PRO A 398 -22.60 -14.51 13.28
N ASP A 399 -23.19 -14.24 12.10
CA ASP A 399 -22.75 -14.86 10.84
C ASP A 399 -21.31 -14.47 10.48
N ARG A 400 -20.91 -13.23 10.80
CA ARG A 400 -19.56 -12.72 10.59
C ARG A 400 -18.57 -13.27 11.62
N GLN A 401 -19.03 -13.48 12.86
CA GLN A 401 -18.24 -14.18 13.86
C GLN A 401 -17.91 -15.60 13.39
N ALA A 402 -18.90 -16.34 12.90
CA ALA A 402 -18.70 -17.69 12.40
C ALA A 402 -17.73 -17.74 11.21
N ALA A 403 -17.84 -16.79 10.28
CA ALA A 403 -16.92 -16.68 9.13
C ALA A 403 -15.49 -16.39 9.58
N LEU A 404 -15.30 -15.44 10.51
CA LEU A 404 -13.98 -15.10 11.05
C LEU A 404 -13.33 -16.28 11.78
N LEU A 405 -14.09 -16.98 12.64
CA LEU A 405 -13.62 -18.15 13.38
C LEU A 405 -13.14 -19.24 12.43
N GLU A 406 -13.95 -19.57 11.41
CA GLU A 406 -13.60 -20.59 10.43
C GLU A 406 -12.40 -20.20 9.60
N GLY A 407 -12.38 -18.96 9.05
CA GLY A 407 -11.29 -18.47 8.22
C GLY A 407 -9.98 -18.33 8.99
N ALA A 408 -10.00 -17.78 10.20
CA ALA A 408 -8.82 -17.65 11.04
C ALA A 408 -8.24 -19.03 11.41
N ARG A 409 -9.09 -20.00 11.75
CA ARG A 409 -8.67 -21.38 12.04
C ARG A 409 -8.00 -22.02 10.83
N GLN A 410 -8.63 -21.96 9.65
CA GLN A 410 -8.10 -22.57 8.42
C GLN A 410 -6.72 -22.00 8.03
N ILE A 411 -6.49 -20.72 8.28
CA ILE A 411 -5.21 -20.10 7.97
C ILE A 411 -4.17 -20.37 9.06
N LEU A 412 -4.49 -20.04 10.31
CA LEU A 412 -3.51 -20.04 11.41
C LEU A 412 -3.14 -21.47 11.89
N GLU A 413 -3.94 -22.47 11.58
CA GLU A 413 -3.62 -23.88 11.81
C GLU A 413 -2.90 -24.53 10.60
N SER A 414 -2.77 -23.82 9.48
CA SER A 414 -2.04 -24.31 8.31
C SER A 414 -0.53 -24.36 8.58
N PRO A 415 0.19 -25.38 8.09
CA PRO A 415 1.65 -25.43 8.16
C PRO A 415 2.34 -24.24 7.45
N THR A 416 1.66 -23.55 6.55
CA THR A 416 2.17 -22.39 5.79
C THR A 416 1.49 -21.08 6.17
N TRP A 417 1.05 -20.96 7.43
CA TRP A 417 0.24 -19.83 7.87
C TRP A 417 0.94 -18.46 7.69
N GLU A 418 2.26 -18.36 7.95
CA GLU A 418 3.01 -17.13 7.80
C GLU A 418 3.03 -16.66 6.34
N ASP A 419 3.35 -17.56 5.43
CA ASP A 419 3.35 -17.27 3.99
C ASP A 419 1.96 -16.85 3.51
N ARG A 420 0.91 -17.51 4.04
CA ARG A 420 -0.49 -17.21 3.69
C ARG A 420 -0.91 -15.84 4.20
N ILE A 421 -0.62 -15.50 5.44
CA ILE A 421 -0.92 -14.19 6.03
C ILE A 421 -0.17 -13.08 5.30
N LEU A 422 1.13 -13.27 5.04
CA LEU A 422 1.93 -12.32 4.28
C LEU A 422 1.37 -12.11 2.87
N TRP A 423 1.00 -13.20 2.21
CA TRP A 423 0.39 -13.14 0.88
C TRP A 423 -0.96 -12.39 0.91
N ILE A 424 -1.83 -12.67 1.89
CA ILE A 424 -3.12 -11.97 2.07
C ILE A 424 -2.88 -10.47 2.26
N ARG A 425 -1.95 -10.08 3.15
CA ARG A 425 -1.63 -8.67 3.38
C ARG A 425 -1.15 -7.98 2.10
N GLN A 426 -0.24 -8.60 1.37
CA GLN A 426 0.26 -8.07 0.10
C GLN A 426 -0.85 -7.95 -0.95
N ALA A 427 -1.73 -8.95 -1.06
CA ALA A 427 -2.87 -8.92 -1.97
C ALA A 427 -3.84 -7.78 -1.63
N LEU A 428 -4.17 -7.59 -0.35
CA LEU A 428 -5.03 -6.49 0.10
C LEU A 428 -4.42 -5.12 -0.24
N ASP A 429 -3.12 -4.92 0.03
CA ASP A 429 -2.43 -3.67 -0.28
C ASP A 429 -2.39 -3.39 -1.79
N GLN A 430 -2.18 -4.42 -2.60
CA GLN A 430 -2.15 -4.29 -4.05
C GLN A 430 -3.52 -3.91 -4.63
N TRP A 431 -4.59 -4.58 -4.20
CA TRP A 431 -5.94 -4.32 -4.69
C TRP A 431 -6.50 -2.97 -4.23
N THR A 432 -6.07 -2.49 -3.07
CA THR A 432 -6.55 -1.21 -2.52
C THR A 432 -5.63 -0.03 -2.87
N ALA A 433 -4.51 -0.27 -3.55
CA ALA A 433 -3.59 0.79 -3.96
C ALA A 433 -4.29 1.88 -4.78
N GLY A 434 -4.13 3.15 -4.38
CA GLY A 434 -4.78 4.28 -5.04
C GLY A 434 -6.28 4.42 -4.78
N THR A 435 -6.88 3.54 -3.96
CA THR A 435 -8.28 3.63 -3.53
C THR A 435 -8.40 4.18 -2.10
N PRO A 436 -9.58 4.66 -1.67
CA PRO A 436 -9.82 5.06 -0.28
C PRO A 436 -9.95 3.88 0.69
N PHE A 437 -10.05 2.65 0.19
CA PHE A 437 -10.20 1.47 1.04
C PHE A 437 -8.91 1.14 1.78
N ARG A 438 -9.05 0.79 3.05
CA ARG A 438 -7.98 0.27 3.90
C ARG A 438 -8.51 -0.99 4.58
N LEU A 439 -8.18 -2.14 3.98
CA LEU A 439 -8.66 -3.45 4.41
C LEU A 439 -7.70 -4.07 5.41
N THR A 440 -8.26 -4.65 6.46
CA THR A 440 -7.53 -5.45 7.44
C THR A 440 -7.48 -6.93 7.02
N LEU A 441 -6.60 -7.72 7.63
CA LEU A 441 -6.62 -9.18 7.51
C LEU A 441 -7.98 -9.74 7.93
N ALA A 442 -8.61 -9.15 8.95
CA ALA A 442 -9.94 -9.55 9.40
C ALA A 442 -11.01 -9.30 8.32
N ASP A 443 -10.98 -8.17 7.60
CA ASP A 443 -11.94 -7.89 6.52
C ASP A 443 -11.93 -8.97 5.44
N ALA A 444 -10.77 -9.57 5.19
CA ALA A 444 -10.64 -10.70 4.27
C ALA A 444 -11.36 -11.97 4.75
N LEU A 445 -11.43 -12.18 6.06
CA LEU A 445 -11.96 -13.39 6.69
C LEU A 445 -13.40 -13.24 7.18
N LEU A 446 -13.94 -12.03 7.22
CA LEU A 446 -15.32 -11.75 7.63
C LEU A 446 -16.39 -12.28 6.64
N SER A 447 -15.98 -12.78 5.49
CA SER A 447 -16.87 -13.38 4.49
C SER A 447 -16.73 -14.91 4.50
N PRO A 448 -17.82 -15.67 4.38
CA PRO A 448 -17.74 -17.10 4.19
C PRO A 448 -16.84 -17.44 3.01
N GLN A 449 -15.96 -18.42 3.17
CA GLN A 449 -14.95 -18.81 2.17
C GLN A 449 -14.00 -17.64 1.74
N GLY A 450 -13.82 -16.63 2.58
CA GLY A 450 -13.04 -15.44 2.25
C GLY A 450 -11.62 -15.74 1.76
N GLU A 451 -10.95 -16.72 2.35
CA GLU A 451 -9.63 -17.17 1.91
C GLU A 451 -9.65 -17.76 0.49
N ARG A 452 -10.60 -18.65 0.20
CA ARG A 452 -10.74 -19.24 -1.14
C ARG A 452 -11.01 -18.15 -2.19
N VAL A 453 -11.88 -17.20 -1.85
CA VAL A 453 -12.16 -16.02 -2.68
C VAL A 453 -10.88 -15.23 -2.93
N LEU A 454 -10.04 -15.02 -1.91
CA LEU A 454 -8.76 -14.32 -2.06
C LEU A 454 -7.77 -15.07 -2.96
N LEU A 455 -7.66 -16.39 -2.82
CA LEU A 455 -6.80 -17.21 -3.67
C LEU A 455 -7.23 -17.14 -5.14
N ASP A 456 -8.52 -17.27 -5.41
CA ASP A 456 -9.10 -17.14 -6.75
C ASP A 456 -8.89 -15.71 -7.31
N LEU A 457 -9.03 -14.69 -6.47
CA LEU A 457 -8.77 -13.28 -6.83
C LEU A 457 -7.30 -12.96 -7.09
N GLY A 458 -6.37 -13.70 -6.50
CA GLY A 458 -4.93 -13.56 -6.79
C GLY A 458 -4.61 -13.84 -8.25
N GLN A 459 -5.25 -14.83 -8.84
CA GLN A 459 -5.13 -15.12 -10.28
C GLN A 459 -5.74 -14.01 -11.15
N THR A 460 -6.87 -13.48 -10.72
CA THR A 460 -7.55 -12.34 -11.35
C THR A 460 -6.65 -11.10 -11.40
N TYR A 461 -5.92 -10.83 -10.32
CA TYR A 461 -4.95 -9.73 -10.25
C TYR A 461 -3.79 -9.92 -11.24
N THR A 462 -3.25 -11.13 -11.31
CA THR A 462 -2.17 -11.46 -12.25
C THR A 462 -2.60 -11.19 -13.69
N TRP A 463 -3.81 -11.57 -14.07
CA TRP A 463 -4.34 -11.29 -15.40
C TRP A 463 -4.55 -9.80 -15.66
N ALA A 464 -5.04 -9.06 -14.69
CA ALA A 464 -5.20 -7.61 -14.80
C ALA A 464 -3.85 -6.90 -15.01
N GLN A 465 -2.79 -7.34 -14.30
CA GLN A 465 -1.44 -6.80 -14.49
C GLN A 465 -0.85 -7.11 -15.88
N LEU A 466 -1.23 -8.24 -16.47
CA LEU A 466 -0.85 -8.59 -17.83
C LEU A 466 -1.67 -7.84 -18.90
N GLY A 467 -2.59 -6.95 -18.50
CA GLY A 467 -3.47 -6.23 -19.41
C GLY A 467 -4.65 -7.06 -19.91
N LEU A 468 -4.85 -8.27 -19.41
CA LEU A 468 -5.95 -9.17 -19.76
C LEU A 468 -7.21 -8.85 -18.95
N PHE A 469 -7.68 -7.61 -19.05
CA PHE A 469 -8.78 -7.10 -18.23
C PHE A 469 -10.09 -7.86 -18.41
N TYR A 470 -10.40 -8.32 -19.63
CA TYR A 470 -11.62 -9.09 -19.88
C TYR A 470 -11.57 -10.45 -19.17
N SER A 471 -10.48 -11.18 -19.29
CA SER A 471 -10.30 -12.45 -18.56
C SER A 471 -10.35 -12.26 -17.05
N ALA A 472 -9.73 -11.18 -16.54
CA ALA A 472 -9.79 -10.83 -15.14
C ALA A 472 -11.22 -10.48 -14.68
N LEU A 473 -11.98 -9.73 -15.49
CA LEU A 473 -13.39 -9.41 -15.22
C LEU A 473 -14.27 -10.66 -15.22
N GLU A 474 -14.05 -11.52 -16.18
CA GLU A 474 -14.76 -12.79 -16.28
C GLU A 474 -14.51 -13.67 -15.06
N GLU A 475 -13.28 -13.84 -14.64
CA GLU A 475 -12.95 -14.62 -13.46
C GLU A 475 -13.55 -13.98 -12.17
N ALA A 476 -13.45 -12.66 -12.03
CA ALA A 476 -14.06 -11.98 -10.90
C ALA A 476 -15.59 -12.18 -10.86
N LEU A 477 -16.27 -12.19 -12.02
CA LEU A 477 -17.70 -12.50 -12.10
C LEU A 477 -17.99 -13.98 -11.76
N ARG A 478 -17.13 -14.92 -12.17
CA ARG A 478 -17.24 -16.34 -11.82
C ARG A 478 -17.14 -16.53 -10.31
N ILE A 479 -16.16 -15.90 -9.69
CA ILE A 479 -15.98 -15.91 -8.24
C ILE A 479 -17.21 -15.30 -7.56
N LEU A 480 -17.73 -14.19 -8.10
CA LEU A 480 -18.94 -13.56 -7.60
C LEU A 480 -20.17 -14.47 -7.69
N ALA A 481 -20.30 -15.27 -8.75
CA ALA A 481 -21.40 -16.23 -8.87
C ALA A 481 -21.35 -17.32 -7.78
N GLY A 482 -20.15 -17.72 -7.33
CA GLY A 482 -19.94 -18.64 -6.22
C GLY A 482 -20.09 -18.01 -4.83
N ALA A 483 -19.79 -16.71 -4.72
CA ALA A 483 -19.82 -15.95 -3.47
C ALA A 483 -20.45 -14.55 -3.65
N PRO A 484 -21.77 -14.47 -3.91
CA PRO A 484 -22.43 -13.22 -4.33
C PRO A 484 -22.45 -12.13 -3.25
N PHE A 485 -22.25 -12.51 -1.99
CA PHE A 485 -22.25 -11.61 -0.84
C PHE A 485 -20.85 -11.33 -0.28
N ALA A 486 -19.78 -11.67 -1.03
CA ALA A 486 -18.41 -11.37 -0.65
C ALA A 486 -18.05 -9.92 -1.05
N PRO A 487 -17.93 -8.97 -0.11
CA PRO A 487 -17.67 -7.56 -0.41
C PRO A 487 -16.37 -7.36 -1.18
N LEU A 488 -15.36 -8.16 -0.86
CA LEU A 488 -14.05 -8.11 -1.47
C LEU A 488 -14.10 -8.37 -2.98
N THR A 489 -14.89 -9.37 -3.41
CA THR A 489 -15.09 -9.66 -4.85
C THR A 489 -15.72 -8.47 -5.58
N HIS A 490 -16.70 -7.82 -4.94
CA HIS A 490 -17.34 -6.62 -5.49
C HIS A 490 -16.38 -5.44 -5.60
N LEU A 491 -15.52 -5.25 -4.60
CA LEU A 491 -14.49 -4.21 -4.60
C LEU A 491 -13.51 -4.42 -5.76
N ILE A 492 -12.99 -5.64 -5.88
CA ILE A 492 -12.03 -6.00 -6.94
C ILE A 492 -12.65 -5.89 -8.32
N LEU A 493 -13.89 -6.33 -8.50
CA LEU A 493 -14.62 -6.15 -9.75
C LEU A 493 -14.79 -4.66 -10.09
N GLY A 494 -15.11 -3.82 -9.11
CA GLY A 494 -15.16 -2.36 -9.29
C GLY A 494 -13.81 -1.81 -9.76
N GLN A 495 -12.71 -2.26 -9.16
CA GLN A 495 -11.35 -1.82 -9.52
C GLN A 495 -10.93 -2.31 -10.91
N LEU A 496 -11.28 -3.53 -11.30
CA LEU A 496 -11.07 -4.04 -12.65
C LEU A 496 -11.83 -3.23 -13.70
N LEU A 497 -13.05 -2.79 -13.39
CA LEU A 497 -13.83 -1.90 -14.26
C LEU A 497 -13.16 -0.53 -14.42
N VAL A 498 -12.49 -0.01 -13.37
CA VAL A 498 -11.69 1.22 -13.48
C VAL A 498 -10.50 1.00 -14.41
N TRP A 499 -9.73 -0.06 -14.21
CA TRP A 499 -8.55 -0.36 -15.03
C TRP A 499 -8.90 -0.64 -16.50
N SER A 500 -10.04 -1.27 -16.75
CA SER A 500 -10.58 -1.49 -18.11
C SER A 500 -11.29 -0.27 -18.70
N ARG A 501 -11.25 0.89 -18.01
CA ARG A 501 -11.86 2.18 -18.40
C ARG A 501 -13.40 2.17 -18.53
N HIS A 502 -14.08 1.25 -17.88
CA HIS A 502 -15.54 1.23 -17.80
C HIS A 502 -16.03 2.06 -16.60
N ILE A 503 -15.70 3.36 -16.59
CA ILE A 503 -15.88 4.25 -15.43
C ILE A 503 -17.34 4.31 -14.94
N PRO A 504 -18.39 4.46 -15.79
CA PRO A 504 -19.78 4.48 -15.30
C PRO A 504 -20.18 3.18 -14.60
N ALA A 505 -19.76 2.03 -15.13
CA ALA A 505 -20.06 0.72 -14.54
C ALA A 505 -19.32 0.56 -13.20
N ALA A 506 -18.06 1.00 -13.12
CA ALA A 506 -17.28 1.02 -11.89
C ALA A 506 -17.93 1.89 -10.81
N ALA A 507 -18.32 3.13 -11.14
CA ALA A 507 -19.01 4.02 -10.22
C ALA A 507 -20.31 3.40 -9.69
N ASN A 508 -21.13 2.79 -10.58
CA ASN A 508 -22.34 2.10 -10.17
C ASN A 508 -22.04 0.91 -9.23
N LYS A 509 -20.96 0.16 -9.51
CA LYS A 509 -20.53 -0.97 -8.66
C LYS A 509 -20.16 -0.50 -7.25
N PHE A 510 -19.38 0.56 -7.14
CA PHE A 510 -19.01 1.12 -5.84
C PHE A 510 -20.20 1.76 -5.11
N ARG A 511 -21.18 2.33 -5.83
CA ARG A 511 -22.44 2.82 -5.22
C ARG A 511 -23.24 1.69 -4.58
N ILE A 512 -23.36 0.55 -5.29
CA ILE A 512 -24.03 -0.65 -4.75
C ILE A 512 -23.26 -1.16 -3.52
N LEU A 513 -21.94 -1.19 -3.59
CA LEU A 513 -21.08 -1.62 -2.49
C LEU A 513 -21.23 -0.70 -1.26
N GLY A 514 -21.31 0.62 -1.48
CA GLY A 514 -21.58 1.58 -0.41
C GLY A 514 -22.92 1.35 0.26
N ALA A 515 -23.98 1.13 -0.51
CA ALA A 515 -25.31 0.82 0.01
C ALA A 515 -25.31 -0.53 0.78
N TYR A 516 -24.58 -1.52 0.31
CA TYR A 516 -24.40 -2.80 1.00
C TYR A 516 -23.70 -2.65 2.36
N PHE A 517 -22.64 -1.85 2.45
CA PHE A 517 -21.96 -1.60 3.71
C PHE A 517 -22.83 -0.79 4.69
N LEU A 518 -23.68 0.11 4.21
CA LEU A 518 -24.68 0.77 5.05
C LEU A 518 -25.67 -0.22 5.65
N HIS A 519 -26.10 -1.22 4.86
CA HIS A 519 -26.97 -2.28 5.35
C HIS A 519 -26.31 -3.17 6.39
N LEU A 520 -24.99 -3.35 6.29
CA LEU A 520 -24.18 -4.08 7.28
C LEU A 520 -23.81 -3.23 8.51
N GLU A 521 -24.32 -2.01 8.61
CA GLU A 521 -23.95 -1.07 9.68
C GLU A 521 -22.42 -0.79 9.74
N ASP A 522 -21.76 -0.79 8.58
CA ASP A 522 -20.33 -0.48 8.43
C ASP A 522 -20.12 0.87 7.73
N PRO A 523 -20.18 1.98 8.49
CA PRO A 523 -20.08 3.32 7.92
C PRO A 523 -18.68 3.64 7.36
N TYR A 524 -17.61 3.00 7.87
CA TYR A 524 -16.24 3.23 7.39
C TYR A 524 -16.05 2.71 5.97
N MET A 525 -16.50 1.49 5.71
CA MET A 525 -16.43 0.90 4.37
C MET A 525 -17.43 1.56 3.42
N ALA A 526 -18.59 1.98 3.91
CA ALA A 526 -19.55 2.76 3.12
C ALA A 526 -18.95 4.11 2.70
N LEU A 527 -18.28 4.81 3.64
CA LEU A 527 -17.58 6.08 3.38
C LEU A 527 -16.54 5.92 2.26
N ALA A 528 -15.68 4.90 2.37
CA ALA A 528 -14.65 4.61 1.35
C ALA A 528 -15.29 4.29 -0.01
N ALA A 529 -16.40 3.56 -0.03
CA ALA A 529 -17.09 3.24 -1.29
C ALA A 529 -17.69 4.49 -1.96
N PHE A 530 -18.35 5.38 -1.21
CA PHE A 530 -18.88 6.63 -1.76
C PHE A 530 -17.77 7.62 -2.13
N GLU A 531 -16.67 7.67 -1.38
CA GLU A 531 -15.48 8.45 -1.76
C GLU A 531 -14.93 7.96 -3.12
N GLN A 532 -14.90 6.64 -3.35
CA GLN A 532 -14.48 6.10 -4.64
C GLN A 532 -15.47 6.46 -5.76
N VAL A 533 -16.78 6.47 -5.49
CA VAL A 533 -17.78 6.95 -6.47
C VAL A 533 -17.51 8.40 -6.85
N THR A 534 -17.29 9.29 -5.88
CA THR A 534 -17.06 10.71 -6.14
C THR A 534 -15.75 10.99 -6.88
N ARG A 535 -14.73 10.15 -6.72
CA ARG A 535 -13.49 10.20 -7.53
C ARG A 535 -13.73 9.81 -8.99
N LEU A 536 -14.60 8.85 -9.23
CA LEU A 536 -14.92 8.34 -10.59
C LEU A 536 -15.99 9.18 -11.29
N ALA A 537 -16.93 9.70 -10.55
CA ALA A 537 -18.04 10.51 -11.01
C ALA A 537 -18.21 11.75 -10.10
N PRO A 538 -17.40 12.81 -10.28
CA PRO A 538 -17.40 13.98 -9.41
C PRO A 538 -18.72 14.74 -9.39
N MET A 539 -19.60 14.52 -10.39
CA MET A 539 -20.91 15.16 -10.52
C MET A 539 -22.06 14.34 -9.91
N ASP A 540 -21.76 13.22 -9.25
CA ASP A 540 -22.79 12.37 -8.63
C ASP A 540 -23.25 12.98 -7.30
N LEU A 541 -24.27 13.84 -7.34
CA LEU A 541 -24.82 14.51 -6.17
C LEU A 541 -25.23 13.54 -5.07
N ALA A 542 -25.90 12.44 -5.45
CA ALA A 542 -26.33 11.46 -4.46
C ALA A 542 -25.17 10.79 -3.71
N ALA A 543 -24.06 10.53 -4.42
CA ALA A 543 -22.86 9.99 -3.79
C ALA A 543 -22.17 11.03 -2.90
N LEU A 544 -22.09 12.29 -3.33
CA LEU A 544 -21.53 13.39 -2.55
C LEU A 544 -22.33 13.67 -1.27
N GLU A 545 -23.67 13.66 -1.35
CA GLU A 545 -24.55 13.82 -0.19
C GLU A 545 -24.36 12.67 0.82
N ARG A 546 -24.27 11.43 0.33
CA ARG A 546 -24.01 10.26 1.19
C ARG A 546 -22.62 10.32 1.84
N LEU A 547 -21.61 10.72 1.06
CA LEU A 547 -20.25 10.92 1.57
C LEU A 547 -20.26 11.99 2.68
N LEU A 548 -20.94 13.11 2.46
CA LEU A 548 -21.06 14.18 3.45
C LEU A 548 -21.74 13.69 4.73
N GLN A 549 -22.88 13.04 4.60
CA GLN A 549 -23.62 12.51 5.74
C GLN A 549 -22.79 11.55 6.59
N LEU A 550 -22.08 10.62 5.94
CA LEU A 550 -21.22 9.65 6.61
C LEU A 550 -20.02 10.31 7.28
N ALA A 551 -19.34 11.22 6.57
CA ALA A 551 -18.18 11.93 7.11
C ALA A 551 -18.57 12.78 8.35
N GLN A 552 -19.75 13.42 8.31
CA GLN A 552 -20.28 14.17 9.46
C GLN A 552 -20.60 13.24 10.65
N THR A 553 -21.19 12.07 10.37
CA THR A 553 -21.56 11.11 11.43
C THR A 553 -20.32 10.51 12.10
N LEU A 554 -19.25 10.26 11.32
CA LEU A 554 -17.98 9.72 11.81
C LEU A 554 -17.05 10.81 12.40
N GLY A 555 -17.40 12.09 12.26
CA GLY A 555 -16.53 13.19 12.67
C GLY A 555 -15.29 13.37 11.79
N ASP A 556 -15.30 12.81 10.57
CA ASP A 556 -14.19 12.93 9.61
C ASP A 556 -14.24 14.28 8.90
N ALA A 557 -13.62 15.27 9.53
CA ALA A 557 -13.65 16.65 9.06
C ALA A 557 -13.01 16.86 7.68
N PRO A 558 -11.86 16.26 7.34
CA PRO A 558 -11.28 16.38 6.00
C PRO A 558 -12.23 15.90 4.89
N ARG A 559 -12.84 14.71 5.06
CA ARG A 559 -13.77 14.16 4.06
C ARG A 559 -15.08 14.94 4.00
N ALA A 560 -15.60 15.44 5.12
CA ALA A 560 -16.77 16.29 5.13
C ALA A 560 -16.54 17.59 4.34
N LEU A 561 -15.40 18.27 4.54
CA LEU A 561 -15.05 19.48 3.78
C LEU A 561 -14.84 19.17 2.29
N GLN A 562 -14.21 18.05 1.96
CA GLN A 562 -14.07 17.61 0.57
C GLN A 562 -15.43 17.38 -0.10
N ALA A 563 -16.37 16.75 0.62
CA ALA A 563 -17.73 16.53 0.12
C ALA A 563 -18.49 17.84 -0.06
N PHE A 564 -18.39 18.80 0.86
CA PHE A 564 -18.95 20.14 0.69
C PHE A 564 -18.39 20.82 -0.56
N CYS A 565 -17.07 20.79 -0.75
CA CYS A 565 -16.43 21.32 -1.95
C CYS A 565 -16.94 20.65 -3.21
N GLY A 566 -17.05 19.32 -3.23
CA GLY A 566 -17.56 18.56 -4.37
C GLY A 566 -19.01 18.90 -4.72
N LEU A 567 -19.88 19.06 -3.70
CA LEU A 567 -21.27 19.48 -3.89
C LEU A 567 -21.36 20.90 -4.47
N VAL A 568 -20.52 21.82 -3.96
CA VAL A 568 -20.43 23.18 -4.50
C VAL A 568 -20.02 23.15 -5.97
N ASP A 569 -18.95 22.42 -6.31
CA ASP A 569 -18.46 22.29 -7.67
C ASP A 569 -19.51 21.68 -8.61
N ALA A 570 -20.23 20.65 -8.15
CA ALA A 570 -21.28 20.01 -8.94
C ALA A 570 -22.45 20.98 -9.24
N HIS A 571 -22.93 21.71 -8.24
CA HIS A 571 -23.98 22.71 -8.44
C HIS A 571 -23.52 23.90 -9.30
N MET A 572 -22.27 24.35 -9.16
CA MET A 572 -21.71 25.37 -10.04
C MET A 572 -21.67 24.93 -11.50
N GLN A 573 -21.27 23.68 -11.78
CA GLN A 573 -21.26 23.16 -13.16
C GLN A 573 -22.69 23.00 -13.75
N MET A 574 -23.69 22.80 -12.90
CA MET A 574 -25.10 22.80 -13.31
C MET A 574 -25.69 24.21 -13.41
N ALA A 575 -24.87 25.25 -13.21
CA ALA A 575 -25.29 26.65 -13.14
C ALA A 575 -26.31 26.96 -12.03
N ASP A 576 -26.40 26.12 -11.01
CA ASP A 576 -27.24 26.32 -9.82
C ASP A 576 -26.43 27.02 -8.72
N LEU A 577 -26.10 28.29 -8.96
CA LEU A 577 -25.26 29.08 -8.10
C LEU A 577 -25.89 29.36 -6.73
N GLU A 578 -27.23 29.34 -6.63
CA GLU A 578 -27.94 29.56 -5.37
C GLU A 578 -27.74 28.39 -4.41
N GLN A 579 -27.91 27.17 -4.90
CA GLN A 579 -27.65 25.96 -4.11
C GLN A 579 -26.18 25.81 -3.78
N ALA A 580 -25.28 26.11 -4.72
CA ALA A 580 -23.84 26.09 -4.51
C ALA A 580 -23.42 27.01 -3.35
N GLU A 581 -23.95 28.26 -3.34
CA GLU A 581 -23.68 29.23 -2.28
C GLU A 581 -24.22 28.76 -0.93
N ARG A 582 -25.46 28.26 -0.91
CA ARG A 582 -26.09 27.74 0.31
C ARG A 582 -25.25 26.62 0.93
N ILE A 583 -24.84 25.63 0.13
CA ILE A 583 -24.04 24.49 0.56
C ILE A 583 -22.66 24.96 1.06
N GLY A 584 -22.03 25.88 0.34
CA GLY A 584 -20.75 26.46 0.76
C GLY A 584 -20.81 27.17 2.11
N ARG A 585 -21.86 27.98 2.33
CA ARG A 585 -22.09 28.64 3.63
C ARG A 585 -22.40 27.64 4.75
N GLU A 586 -23.18 26.59 4.44
CA GLU A 586 -23.45 25.50 5.38
C GLU A 586 -22.16 24.78 5.78
N GLY A 587 -21.28 24.50 4.84
CA GLY A 587 -19.96 23.90 5.09
C GLY A 587 -19.08 24.76 5.98
N LEU A 588 -19.04 26.08 5.76
CA LEU A 588 -18.32 27.02 6.65
C LEU A 588 -18.90 27.05 8.07
N ALA A 589 -20.23 27.06 8.18
CA ALA A 589 -20.92 27.06 9.48
C ALA A 589 -20.67 25.71 10.22
N TRP A 590 -20.68 24.62 9.50
CA TRP A 590 -20.37 23.30 10.06
C TRP A 590 -18.93 23.24 10.56
N ALA A 591 -17.97 23.69 9.77
CA ALA A 591 -16.55 23.71 10.13
C ALA A 591 -16.26 24.60 11.35
N SER A 592 -16.92 25.75 11.44
CA SER A 592 -16.80 26.65 12.60
C SER A 592 -17.34 26.02 13.89
N ARG A 593 -18.45 25.29 13.81
CA ARG A 593 -19.03 24.57 14.97
C ARG A 593 -18.12 23.44 15.47
N HIS A 594 -17.31 22.85 14.59
CA HIS A 594 -16.41 21.78 14.94
C HIS A 594 -14.97 22.24 15.22
N GLY A 595 -14.74 23.56 15.27
CA GLY A 595 -13.45 24.13 15.64
C GLY A 595 -12.31 23.81 14.68
N LEU A 596 -12.61 23.65 13.39
CA LEU A 596 -11.59 23.30 12.41
C LEU A 596 -10.60 24.43 12.17
N PRO A 597 -9.31 24.12 11.93
CA PRO A 597 -8.29 25.12 11.63
C PRO A 597 -8.70 25.97 10.42
N GLY A 598 -8.52 27.27 10.49
CA GLY A 598 -8.88 28.18 9.41
C GLY A 598 -8.23 27.83 8.08
N SER A 599 -7.00 27.31 8.08
CA SER A 599 -6.27 26.89 6.88
C SER A 599 -7.00 25.81 6.06
N THR A 600 -7.80 24.96 6.71
CA THR A 600 -8.59 23.91 6.03
C THR A 600 -9.81 24.47 5.29
N LEU A 601 -10.23 25.72 5.58
CA LEU A 601 -11.39 26.35 4.97
C LEU A 601 -11.09 27.05 3.65
N SER A 602 -9.82 27.28 3.32
CA SER A 602 -9.41 28.00 2.13
C SER A 602 -10.02 27.46 0.83
N PRO A 603 -10.09 26.14 0.58
CA PRO A 603 -10.69 25.60 -0.64
C PRO A 603 -12.18 25.95 -0.79
N LEU A 604 -12.92 25.93 0.30
CA LEU A 604 -14.36 26.25 0.30
C LEU A 604 -14.61 27.76 0.14
N LEU A 605 -13.79 28.58 0.80
CA LEU A 605 -13.85 30.05 0.66
C LEU A 605 -13.55 30.49 -0.78
N ARG A 606 -12.55 29.87 -1.45
CA ARG A 606 -12.24 30.16 -2.86
C ARG A 606 -13.43 29.90 -3.78
N ARG A 607 -14.15 28.79 -3.58
CA ARG A 607 -15.37 28.47 -4.33
C ARG A 607 -16.48 29.49 -4.09
N LEU A 608 -16.66 29.93 -2.85
CA LEU A 608 -17.63 30.98 -2.52
C LEU A 608 -17.28 32.33 -3.15
N VAL A 609 -15.99 32.66 -3.24
CA VAL A 609 -15.50 33.83 -4.00
C VAL A 609 -15.88 33.68 -5.48
N GLU A 610 -15.61 32.52 -6.08
CA GLU A 610 -15.95 32.27 -7.48
C GLU A 610 -17.44 32.40 -7.75
N ILE A 611 -18.29 31.83 -6.89
CA ILE A 611 -19.75 31.96 -6.97
C ILE A 611 -20.16 33.43 -6.87
N ALA A 612 -19.63 34.19 -5.91
CA ALA A 612 -19.95 35.59 -5.74
C ALA A 612 -19.54 36.41 -6.95
N VAL A 613 -18.37 36.13 -7.55
CA VAL A 613 -17.89 36.78 -8.79
C VAL A 613 -18.80 36.45 -9.96
N GLN A 614 -19.20 35.19 -10.16
CA GLN A 614 -20.14 34.79 -11.23
C GLN A 614 -21.51 35.45 -11.09
N ARG A 615 -21.96 35.70 -9.86
CA ARG A 615 -23.22 36.41 -9.55
C ARG A 615 -23.08 37.93 -9.57
N LEU A 616 -21.88 38.45 -9.79
CA LEU A 616 -21.54 39.89 -9.69
C LEU A 616 -21.81 40.46 -8.29
N ASP A 617 -21.83 39.61 -7.24
CA ASP A 617 -21.93 40.00 -5.85
C ASP A 617 -20.54 40.36 -5.29
N TRP A 618 -20.08 41.56 -5.61
CA TRP A 618 -18.76 42.01 -5.19
C TRP A 618 -18.64 42.19 -3.67
N ASN A 619 -19.73 42.45 -2.98
CA ASN A 619 -19.70 42.55 -1.50
C ASN A 619 -19.52 41.16 -0.86
N GLY A 620 -20.21 40.15 -1.36
CA GLY A 620 -20.00 38.76 -0.95
C GLY A 620 -18.58 38.28 -1.27
N ALA A 621 -18.06 38.61 -2.46
CA ALA A 621 -16.68 38.28 -2.83
C ALA A 621 -15.67 38.93 -1.87
N ILE A 622 -15.85 40.20 -1.52
CA ILE A 622 -14.99 40.91 -0.53
C ILE A 622 -15.01 40.20 0.81
N GLU A 623 -16.21 39.85 1.33
CA GLU A 623 -16.31 39.16 2.63
C GLU A 623 -15.49 37.87 2.67
N HIS A 624 -15.60 37.05 1.63
CA HIS A 624 -14.88 35.77 1.56
C HIS A 624 -13.38 35.95 1.34
N LEU A 625 -12.98 36.92 0.52
CA LEU A 625 -11.57 37.26 0.28
C LEU A 625 -10.89 37.86 1.51
N GLU A 626 -11.59 38.72 2.28
CA GLU A 626 -11.06 39.23 3.55
C GLU A 626 -10.84 38.09 4.56
N ARG A 627 -11.74 37.10 4.59
CA ARG A 627 -11.55 35.90 5.43
C ARG A 627 -10.36 35.09 4.95
N LEU A 628 -10.18 34.89 3.63
CA LEU A 628 -9.01 34.23 3.06
C LEU A 628 -7.72 34.95 3.43
N ARG A 629 -7.70 36.30 3.30
CA ARG A 629 -6.56 37.13 3.69
C ARG A 629 -6.20 36.97 5.18
N ALA A 630 -7.21 36.86 6.03
CA ALA A 630 -6.98 36.68 7.47
C ALA A 630 -6.38 35.27 7.78
N LEU A 631 -6.81 34.25 7.06
CA LEU A 631 -6.37 32.85 7.24
C LEU A 631 -5.03 32.54 6.58
N ALA A 632 -4.79 33.13 5.41
CA ALA A 632 -3.57 32.96 4.61
C ALA A 632 -3.01 34.32 4.18
N PRO A 633 -2.35 35.05 5.08
CA PRO A 633 -1.83 36.39 4.78
C PRO A 633 -0.84 36.44 3.62
N GLU A 634 -0.18 35.33 3.33
CA GLU A 634 0.82 35.20 2.24
C GLU A 634 0.21 34.79 0.90
N ASP A 635 -1.10 34.58 0.83
CA ASP A 635 -1.82 34.23 -0.41
C ASP A 635 -1.98 35.49 -1.28
N LEU A 636 -1.01 35.71 -2.17
CA LEU A 636 -1.00 36.87 -3.06
C LEU A 636 -2.19 36.84 -4.05
N GLU A 637 -2.59 35.66 -4.53
CA GLU A 637 -3.69 35.51 -5.48
C GLU A 637 -5.02 35.99 -4.86
N ALA A 638 -5.33 35.56 -3.64
CA ALA A 638 -6.52 36.00 -2.93
C ALA A 638 -6.50 37.53 -2.68
N ARG A 639 -5.34 38.11 -2.42
CA ARG A 639 -5.17 39.56 -2.24
C ARG A 639 -5.35 40.36 -3.52
N TRP A 640 -4.84 39.85 -4.66
CA TRP A 640 -5.11 40.45 -5.97
C TRP A 640 -6.61 40.44 -6.30
N GLY A 641 -7.28 39.29 -6.05
CA GLY A 641 -8.72 39.20 -6.19
C GLY A 641 -9.47 40.18 -5.27
N LEU A 642 -8.94 40.45 -4.07
CA LEU A 642 -9.52 41.43 -3.15
C LEU A 642 -9.39 42.87 -3.67
N VAL A 643 -8.26 43.25 -4.27
CA VAL A 643 -8.09 44.55 -4.93
C VAL A 643 -9.10 44.70 -6.07
N GLU A 644 -9.23 43.70 -6.93
CA GLU A 644 -10.22 43.71 -8.02
C GLU A 644 -11.64 43.84 -7.47
N ALA A 645 -12.02 43.04 -6.48
CA ALA A 645 -13.36 43.08 -5.88
C ALA A 645 -13.68 44.44 -5.26
N TYR A 646 -12.71 45.07 -4.59
CA TYR A 646 -12.89 46.42 -4.07
C TYR A 646 -13.12 47.47 -5.18
N LEU A 647 -12.34 47.37 -6.29
CA LEU A 647 -12.53 48.27 -7.44
C LEU A 647 -13.90 48.08 -8.09
N ARG A 648 -14.34 46.82 -8.27
CA ARG A 648 -15.67 46.49 -8.80
C ARG A 648 -16.80 47.00 -7.91
N ALA A 649 -16.60 46.93 -6.57
CA ALA A 649 -17.54 47.46 -5.60
C ALA A 649 -17.46 48.99 -5.40
N ASN A 650 -16.63 49.69 -6.19
CA ASN A 650 -16.33 51.13 -6.07
C ASN A 650 -15.76 51.57 -4.73
N ARG A 651 -15.08 50.65 -4.01
CA ARG A 651 -14.39 50.92 -2.73
C ARG A 651 -12.92 51.28 -2.97
N LYS A 652 -12.68 52.40 -3.66
CA LYS A 652 -11.36 52.80 -4.17
C LYS A 652 -10.28 52.92 -3.10
N ASP A 653 -10.61 53.52 -1.95
CA ASP A 653 -9.64 53.71 -0.89
C ASP A 653 -9.15 52.38 -0.29
N ALA A 654 -10.06 51.42 -0.11
CA ALA A 654 -9.72 50.07 0.36
C ALA A 654 -8.87 49.33 -0.63
N ALA A 655 -9.18 49.46 -1.94
CA ALA A 655 -8.39 48.87 -3.03
C ALA A 655 -6.94 49.38 -3.02
N VAL A 656 -6.76 50.70 -2.89
CA VAL A 656 -5.41 51.34 -2.85
C VAL A 656 -4.63 50.87 -1.64
N GLN A 657 -5.27 50.81 -0.45
CA GLN A 657 -4.62 50.31 0.75
C GLN A 657 -4.18 48.86 0.66
N GLU A 658 -5.04 47.98 0.13
CA GLU A 658 -4.69 46.58 -0.05
C GLU A 658 -3.59 46.39 -1.11
N LEU A 659 -3.66 47.18 -2.19
CA LEU A 659 -2.64 47.18 -3.24
C LEU A 659 -1.26 47.57 -2.69
N GLN A 660 -1.19 48.61 -1.84
CA GLN A 660 0.07 49.00 -1.24
C GLN A 660 0.66 47.89 -0.38
N GLN A 661 -0.15 47.27 0.47
CA GLN A 661 0.27 46.16 1.32
C GLN A 661 0.74 44.93 0.44
N LEU A 662 0.04 44.70 -0.66
CA LEU A 662 0.36 43.59 -1.57
C LEU A 662 1.70 43.82 -2.28
N VAL A 663 1.95 45.05 -2.75
CA VAL A 663 3.22 45.42 -3.36
C VAL A 663 4.37 45.30 -2.36
N GLU A 664 4.19 45.75 -1.10
CA GLU A 664 5.19 45.58 -0.05
C GLU A 664 5.52 44.11 0.23
N ARG A 665 4.51 43.25 0.25
CA ARG A 665 4.72 41.81 0.42
C ARG A 665 5.41 41.16 -0.79
N ALA A 666 5.01 41.55 -2.00
CA ALA A 666 5.66 41.07 -3.23
C ALA A 666 7.14 41.49 -3.28
N ARG A 667 7.46 42.72 -2.77
CA ARG A 667 8.82 43.19 -2.59
C ARG A 667 9.61 42.33 -1.61
N ALA A 668 9.03 42.06 -0.44
CA ALA A 668 9.66 41.20 0.57
C ALA A 668 9.91 39.76 0.06
N ALA A 669 9.02 39.25 -0.81
CA ALA A 669 9.13 37.94 -1.45
C ALA A 669 10.01 37.90 -2.71
N GLY A 670 10.56 39.04 -3.16
CA GLY A 670 11.34 39.13 -4.40
C GLY A 670 10.53 38.93 -5.70
N ARG A 671 9.18 39.07 -5.65
CA ARG A 671 8.25 38.79 -6.77
C ARG A 671 7.70 40.04 -7.44
N LEU A 672 8.50 41.12 -7.53
CA LEU A 672 8.07 42.41 -8.08
C LEU A 672 7.64 42.35 -9.56
N ALA A 673 8.30 41.52 -10.37
CA ALA A 673 7.95 41.39 -11.79
C ALA A 673 6.57 40.72 -11.99
N GLU A 674 6.16 39.84 -11.07
CA GLU A 674 4.84 39.22 -11.08
C GLU A 674 3.77 40.24 -10.62
N ALA A 675 4.07 41.01 -9.58
CA ALA A 675 3.21 42.08 -9.13
C ALA A 675 2.96 43.14 -10.22
N ALA A 676 3.99 43.49 -11.00
CA ALA A 676 3.84 44.40 -12.13
C ALA A 676 2.91 43.82 -13.21
N ARG A 677 3.03 42.55 -13.56
CA ARG A 677 2.13 41.90 -14.55
C ARG A 677 0.68 41.88 -14.07
N ASN A 678 0.44 41.49 -12.85
CA ASN A 678 -0.93 41.45 -12.29
C ASN A 678 -1.53 42.88 -12.23
N LEU A 679 -0.71 43.88 -11.96
CA LEU A 679 -1.13 45.28 -11.96
C LEU A 679 -1.49 45.79 -13.37
N GLU A 680 -0.78 45.34 -14.41
CA GLU A 680 -1.15 45.63 -15.82
C GLU A 680 -2.52 45.06 -16.18
N GLU A 681 -2.80 43.82 -15.73
CA GLU A 681 -4.13 43.20 -15.91
C GLU A 681 -5.23 44.03 -15.26
N LEU A 682 -5.00 44.51 -14.02
CA LEU A 682 -5.96 45.41 -13.36
C LEU A 682 -6.11 46.74 -14.07
N ILE A 683 -5.04 47.34 -14.64
CA ILE A 683 -5.08 48.56 -15.40
C ILE A 683 -5.90 48.40 -16.72
N LEU A 684 -5.83 47.21 -17.33
CA LEU A 684 -6.69 46.88 -18.49
C LEU A 684 -8.15 46.83 -18.13
N LEU A 685 -8.49 46.27 -16.96
CA LEU A 685 -9.86 46.17 -16.47
C LEU A 685 -10.43 47.49 -15.92
N PHE A 686 -9.55 48.32 -15.34
CA PHE A 686 -9.91 49.59 -14.70
C PHE A 686 -9.01 50.74 -15.25
N PRO A 687 -9.14 51.08 -16.53
CA PRO A 687 -8.24 52.04 -17.20
C PRO A 687 -8.37 53.47 -16.62
N GLU A 688 -9.49 53.79 -16.00
CA GLU A 688 -9.79 55.15 -15.48
C GLU A 688 -9.27 55.38 -14.05
N GLU A 689 -8.60 54.37 -13.42
CA GLU A 689 -8.10 54.48 -12.04
C GLU A 689 -6.62 54.93 -11.99
N PRO A 690 -6.34 56.20 -11.73
CA PRO A 690 -4.95 56.72 -11.79
C PRO A 690 -4.05 56.11 -10.70
N ALA A 691 -4.61 55.65 -9.57
CA ALA A 691 -3.86 55.01 -8.47
C ALA A 691 -3.14 53.74 -8.91
N LEU A 692 -3.77 52.91 -9.79
CA LEU A 692 -3.15 51.71 -10.36
C LEU A 692 -1.92 52.07 -11.19
N ARG A 693 -2.05 53.08 -12.05
CA ARG A 693 -0.94 53.55 -12.89
C ARG A 693 0.20 54.14 -12.07
N GLN A 694 -0.12 54.81 -10.96
CA GLN A 694 0.89 55.33 -10.04
C GLN A 694 1.71 54.21 -9.43
N GLN A 695 1.06 53.15 -8.96
CA GLN A 695 1.74 51.98 -8.41
C GLN A 695 2.56 51.25 -9.47
N ALA A 696 2.02 51.08 -10.68
CA ALA A 696 2.76 50.47 -11.77
C ALA A 696 4.04 51.29 -12.11
N ALA A 697 3.93 52.58 -12.19
CA ALA A 697 5.09 53.45 -12.44
C ALA A 697 6.16 53.29 -11.36
N GLN A 698 5.79 53.22 -10.09
CA GLN A 698 6.72 52.97 -9.00
C GLN A 698 7.40 51.59 -9.11
N LEU A 699 6.64 50.52 -9.40
CA LEU A 699 7.18 49.18 -9.57
C LEU A 699 8.14 49.08 -10.74
N TYR A 700 7.82 49.72 -11.90
CA TYR A 700 8.69 49.73 -13.07
C TYR A 700 9.98 50.52 -12.84
N LEU A 701 9.95 51.55 -11.97
CA LEU A 701 11.20 52.25 -11.57
C LEU A 701 12.06 51.33 -10.69
N GLU A 702 11.49 50.56 -9.80
CA GLU A 702 12.21 49.59 -8.97
C GLU A 702 12.78 48.41 -9.83
N LEU A 703 12.08 48.03 -10.88
CA LEU A 703 12.52 47.03 -11.84
C LEU A 703 13.53 47.53 -12.88
N GLU A 704 14.01 48.77 -12.71
CA GLU A 704 14.95 49.44 -13.62
C GLU A 704 14.41 49.57 -15.08
N GLN A 705 13.07 49.72 -15.22
CA GLN A 705 12.37 49.90 -16.49
C GLN A 705 11.76 51.31 -16.61
N PRO A 706 12.55 52.38 -16.72
CA PRO A 706 12.04 53.74 -16.68
C PRO A 706 11.12 54.09 -17.86
N GLY A 707 11.27 53.43 -19.01
CA GLY A 707 10.41 53.66 -20.18
C GLY A 707 8.96 53.26 -19.91
N ALA A 708 8.71 52.10 -19.26
CA ALA A 708 7.38 51.69 -18.87
C ALA A 708 6.77 52.60 -17.79
N ALA A 709 7.58 53.01 -16.82
CA ALA A 709 7.15 53.96 -15.80
C ALA A 709 6.69 55.30 -16.38
N VAL A 710 7.45 55.85 -17.34
CA VAL A 710 7.08 57.10 -18.05
C VAL A 710 5.76 56.94 -18.78
N ALA A 711 5.53 55.81 -19.50
CA ALA A 711 4.27 55.56 -20.19
C ALA A 711 3.04 55.58 -19.26
N HIS A 712 3.15 54.95 -18.09
CA HIS A 712 2.06 54.98 -17.08
C HIS A 712 1.82 56.37 -16.53
N LEU A 713 2.87 57.12 -16.22
CA LEU A 713 2.76 58.49 -15.72
C LEU A 713 2.19 59.46 -16.78
N GLU A 714 2.59 59.33 -18.04
CA GLU A 714 2.00 60.13 -19.16
C GLU A 714 0.49 59.88 -19.25
N ARG A 715 0.09 58.64 -19.26
CA ARG A 715 -1.35 58.28 -19.31
C ARG A 715 -2.12 58.76 -18.09
N MET A 716 -1.51 58.67 -16.89
CA MET A 716 -2.12 59.21 -15.65
C MET A 716 -2.25 60.74 -15.71
N GLY A 717 -1.24 61.42 -16.23
CA GLY A 717 -1.29 62.87 -16.42
C GLY A 717 -2.41 63.31 -17.38
N GLU A 718 -2.57 62.60 -18.51
CA GLU A 718 -3.68 62.82 -19.46
C GLU A 718 -5.05 62.60 -18.78
N GLN A 719 -5.22 61.54 -18.00
CA GLN A 719 -6.46 61.29 -17.26
C GLN A 719 -6.80 62.42 -16.29
N TYR A 720 -5.81 62.95 -15.54
CA TYR A 720 -6.06 64.05 -14.65
C TYR A 720 -6.43 65.35 -15.40
N LEU A 721 -5.85 65.62 -16.55
CA LEU A 721 -6.23 66.77 -17.38
C LEU A 721 -7.66 66.64 -17.91
N GLN A 722 -8.04 65.47 -18.42
CA GLN A 722 -9.37 65.16 -18.91
C GLN A 722 -10.44 65.28 -17.78
N ALA A 723 -10.07 64.90 -16.57
CA ALA A 723 -10.92 65.03 -15.37
C ALA A 723 -10.95 66.45 -14.75
N GLY A 724 -10.22 67.41 -15.33
CA GLY A 724 -10.13 68.78 -14.81
C GLY A 724 -9.34 68.92 -13.50
N ARG A 725 -8.54 67.90 -13.16
CA ARG A 725 -7.76 67.86 -11.88
C ARG A 725 -6.35 68.43 -12.14
N LEU A 726 -6.29 69.75 -12.34
CA LEU A 726 -5.09 70.45 -12.75
C LEU A 726 -3.91 70.35 -11.77
N SER A 727 -4.20 70.36 -10.45
CA SER A 727 -3.16 70.27 -9.42
C SER A 727 -2.43 68.92 -9.44
N GLU A 728 -3.17 67.84 -9.64
CA GLU A 728 -2.63 66.47 -9.72
C GLU A 728 -1.88 66.25 -11.05
N ALA A 729 -2.45 66.72 -12.14
CA ALA A 729 -1.77 66.69 -13.46
C ALA A 729 -0.41 67.39 -13.39
N GLN A 730 -0.35 68.59 -12.79
CA GLN A 730 0.89 69.35 -12.58
C GLN A 730 1.94 68.59 -11.77
N ALA A 731 1.49 67.85 -10.72
CA ALA A 731 2.40 67.05 -9.90
C ALA A 731 3.02 65.88 -10.75
N VAL A 732 2.19 65.20 -11.57
CA VAL A 732 2.62 64.09 -12.43
C VAL A 732 3.59 64.60 -13.50
N TYR A 733 3.26 65.65 -14.19
CA TYR A 733 4.13 66.21 -15.23
C TYR A 733 5.44 66.76 -14.68
N ARG A 734 5.49 67.31 -13.45
CA ARG A 734 6.74 67.63 -12.78
C ARG A 734 7.61 66.39 -12.54
N SER A 735 7.01 65.28 -12.18
CA SER A 735 7.74 64.01 -12.01
C SER A 735 8.26 63.47 -13.34
N LEU A 736 7.45 63.53 -14.41
CA LEU A 736 7.83 63.20 -15.76
C LEU A 736 9.02 64.04 -16.30
N MET A 737 9.03 65.37 -16.05
CA MET A 737 10.15 66.23 -16.44
C MET A 737 11.47 65.84 -15.75
N ARG A 738 11.42 65.24 -14.57
CA ARG A 738 12.62 64.72 -13.88
C ARG A 738 13.06 63.38 -14.44
N LEU A 739 12.12 62.49 -14.79
CA LEU A 739 12.40 61.15 -15.30
C LEU A 739 12.76 61.14 -16.78
N ASN A 740 12.17 62.04 -17.56
CA ASN A 740 12.40 62.15 -19.00
C ASN A 740 12.65 63.62 -19.42
N PRO A 741 13.85 64.17 -19.10
CA PRO A 741 14.19 65.55 -19.40
C PRO A 741 14.13 65.91 -20.89
N ALA A 742 14.35 64.93 -21.77
CA ALA A 742 14.33 65.15 -23.23
C ALA A 742 12.94 65.59 -23.76
N GLN A 743 11.85 65.31 -23.04
CA GLN A 743 10.50 65.70 -23.41
C GLN A 743 9.92 66.80 -22.50
N ALA A 744 10.75 67.46 -21.70
CA ALA A 744 10.29 68.43 -20.69
C ALA A 744 9.53 69.63 -21.33
N GLU A 745 9.89 70.09 -22.54
CA GLU A 745 9.16 71.16 -23.24
C GLU A 745 7.74 70.70 -23.65
N ARG A 746 7.57 69.48 -24.12
CA ARG A 746 6.27 68.87 -24.45
C ARG A 746 5.36 68.85 -23.21
N TYR A 747 5.87 68.45 -22.07
CA TYR A 747 5.10 68.39 -20.82
C TYR A 747 4.71 69.77 -20.28
N ARG A 748 5.58 70.83 -20.50
CA ARG A 748 5.23 72.24 -20.16
C ARG A 748 4.14 72.76 -21.07
N ALA A 749 4.22 72.42 -22.39
CA ALA A 749 3.18 72.83 -23.34
C ALA A 749 1.81 72.25 -23.02
N LEU A 750 1.73 70.98 -22.63
CA LEU A 750 0.48 70.33 -22.19
C LEU A 750 -0.14 71.00 -20.94
N LEU A 751 0.67 71.44 -20.00
CA LEU A 751 0.20 72.13 -18.83
C LEU A 751 -0.28 73.57 -19.15
N SER A 752 0.35 74.25 -20.12
CA SER A 752 -0.03 75.63 -20.54
C SER A 752 -1.28 75.66 -21.42
N SER A 753 -1.57 74.57 -22.13
CA SER A 753 -2.78 74.47 -22.99
C SER A 753 -4.05 74.10 -22.25
N SER A 754 -3.94 73.65 -21.00
CA SER A 754 -5.05 73.17 -20.17
C SER A 754 -5.45 74.14 -19.05
N GLY A 755 -4.83 75.30 -18.91
CA GLY A 755 -5.16 76.43 -18.03
C GLY A 755 -5.74 77.54 -18.89
#